data_ae32955af4b261733a5fc11feb522d13
#
_entry.id   ae32955af4b261733a5fc11feb522d13
#
_cell.length_a   1.000
_cell.length_b   1.000
_cell.length_c   1.000
_cell.angle_alpha   90.00
_cell.angle_beta   90.00
_cell.angle_gamma   90.00
#
_symmetry.space_group_name_H-M   'P 1'
#
loop_
_entity.id
_entity.type
_entity.pdbx_description
1 polymer ?
#
loop_
_entity_poly.entity_id
_entity_poly.type
_entity_poly.pdbx_seq_one_letter_code
_entity_poly.pdbx_strand_id
1 'polypeptide(L)'
;MKKHLALLTIALCVPFILSAQMVKAQQGHKKLTAEDYSRAERLMDRKLNDLVLNRINSSGWTKNNRFWYNTNIPEGHRFMIVDPEKGTREPLFDHEKLAKALSEKEEKEFKPFDLPFQRIRFSDDGTSIFFSSYRYHLETGELGKAENKGRTRPTAALSPDGKKKLFIRDHNLWLRALESEEDIQLTEDGKKDFGYATNNAGWIKSNRPVVLWSPDSRKIATFQQDARKVKDMHLVSTNVGHPRLESWNYPLPGDKNIFMLQRVIIHTNPLKVVRLKMEPDAQRSTITDHVADWDGTLLDAQWKEDGSKLAFVSTSRDYQKVTLRVADAETGEVRNVLTETVPTFFESGFSEPNWRVFFEKDEVLWFSKRDNWGHLYLYDLETGKMKRQITEGNWNVKRIVEIDHENELIYFVGSGREPGNPYHEYLYKISMKGKKLKCLTPENGHHEFSFCPSKKYFVDTWSSVENPAVTVMRNKEGDVVGDLEKEDLSKLRESGWQKPELIKAKGRDGKTDLYGILYKPTDFDPDKKYPIINHIYPGPQSGSVRSFGFSAVSSRQALAELGFVVVAVNGMGTPGRSKSFHDTYYGNMGDNTLPDQITVMKQLAQKHPWIDIDKAGIYGHSGGGYASADAILRYPDFFKVAVSQSGNHDNRNYEAPWGEKWHGMLKRYGDDSTNYDSQANQLMAENLEGHLLLAHGMMDDNVPPYSTLLVVQELIKANKDFDLIMFPGSRHGYRYGNYMTRRRWDYFVRHLMGAIPPKEYDFGGR
;
A
#
# COMPACT_ATOMS: atom_id res chain seq x y z
N MET A 1 -98.92 13.07 -13.75
CA MET A 1 -99.19 11.86 -12.93
C MET A 1 -98.04 10.88 -13.17
N LYS A 2 -97.43 10.44 -12.09
CA LYS A 2 -96.39 9.32 -12.03
C LYS A 2 -95.15 9.49 -12.89
N LYS A 3 -94.04 9.94 -12.26
CA LYS A 3 -92.65 9.50 -12.39
C LYS A 3 -91.76 10.44 -11.60
N HIS A 4 -91.40 10.15 -10.38
CA HIS A 4 -90.28 10.64 -9.65
C HIS A 4 -90.24 9.89 -8.29
N LEU A 5 -89.53 8.74 -8.27
CA LEU A 5 -88.99 8.18 -7.01
C LEU A 5 -88.05 7.00 -7.39
N ALA A 6 -86.85 7.29 -7.65
CA ALA A 6 -85.76 6.32 -7.61
C ALA A 6 -84.41 6.96 -8.00
N LEU A 7 -83.82 7.76 -7.13
CA LEU A 7 -82.44 8.23 -7.26
C LEU A 7 -82.03 8.93 -5.96
N LEU A 8 -81.92 8.18 -4.86
CA LEU A 8 -81.27 8.65 -3.64
C LEU A 8 -80.85 7.53 -2.71
N THR A 9 -80.00 6.61 -3.17
CA THR A 9 -79.38 5.64 -2.25
C THR A 9 -78.09 5.03 -2.79
N ILE A 10 -77.24 5.78 -3.50
CA ILE A 10 -75.87 5.33 -3.90
C ILE A 10 -74.82 6.44 -3.68
N ALA A 11 -74.87 7.21 -2.63
CA ALA A 11 -73.91 8.27 -2.38
C ALA A 11 -73.24 8.26 -1.02
N LEU A 12 -73.23 7.12 -0.28
CA LEU A 12 -72.70 7.09 1.07
C LEU A 12 -71.66 5.97 1.38
N CYS A 13 -71.19 5.24 0.37
CA CYS A 13 -70.18 4.17 0.59
C CYS A 13 -68.79 4.39 -0.06
N VAL A 14 -68.53 5.52 -0.69
CA VAL A 14 -67.25 5.74 -1.38
C VAL A 14 -66.19 6.49 -0.56
N PRO A 15 -66.46 7.28 0.49
CA PRO A 15 -65.39 7.94 1.25
C PRO A 15 -64.66 7.07 2.27
N PHE A 16 -65.15 5.86 2.62
CA PHE A 16 -64.52 5.04 3.64
C PHE A 16 -63.45 4.06 3.09
N ILE A 17 -63.39 3.79 1.78
CA ILE A 17 -62.36 2.94 1.15
C ILE A 17 -61.13 3.73 0.73
N LEU A 18 -61.27 5.03 0.41
CA LEU A 18 -60.12 5.91 0.09
C LEU A 18 -59.35 6.34 1.34
N SER A 19 -59.93 6.42 2.51
CA SER A 19 -59.26 6.73 3.75
C SER A 19 -58.43 5.54 4.31
N ALA A 20 -58.82 4.31 4.00
CA ALA A 20 -58.09 3.11 4.39
C ALA A 20 -56.87 2.78 3.50
N GLN A 21 -56.83 3.30 2.26
CA GLN A 21 -55.66 3.22 1.37
C GLN A 21 -54.62 4.35 1.55
N MET A 22 -55.01 5.50 2.09
CA MET A 22 -54.07 6.57 2.44
C MET A 22 -53.37 6.39 3.78
N VAL A 23 -53.80 5.50 4.66
CA VAL A 23 -53.14 5.19 5.95
C VAL A 23 -52.07 4.11 5.80
N LYS A 24 -51.93 3.42 4.66
CA LYS A 24 -50.85 2.45 4.40
C LYS A 24 -49.58 3.03 3.81
N ALA A 25 -49.44 4.33 3.63
CA ALA A 25 -48.29 5.00 3.01
C ALA A 25 -47.44 5.84 3.98
N GLN A 26 -47.51 5.59 5.28
CA GLN A 26 -46.51 6.06 6.26
C GLN A 26 -45.93 4.90 7.02
N GLN A 27 -45.29 3.95 6.33
CA GLN A 27 -44.23 3.18 6.94
C GLN A 27 -43.06 4.16 7.10
N GLY A 28 -42.89 4.69 8.32
CA GLY A 28 -41.83 5.62 8.65
C GLY A 28 -40.49 4.97 8.25
N HIS A 29 -39.73 5.67 7.40
CA HIS A 29 -38.39 5.23 7.03
C HIS A 29 -37.58 4.97 8.31
N LYS A 30 -36.91 3.83 8.40
CA LYS A 30 -35.92 3.56 9.47
C LYS A 30 -34.97 4.76 9.56
N LYS A 31 -34.72 5.25 10.77
CA LYS A 31 -33.85 6.39 11.00
C LYS A 31 -32.65 5.93 11.83
N LEU A 32 -31.44 6.18 11.38
CA LEU A 32 -30.23 6.02 12.17
C LEU A 32 -30.00 7.29 13.00
N THR A 33 -29.45 7.12 14.20
CA THR A 33 -29.17 8.19 15.15
C THR A 33 -27.69 8.59 15.12
N ALA A 34 -27.37 9.70 15.78
CA ALA A 34 -25.98 10.09 16.01
C ALA A 34 -25.22 9.04 16.86
N GLU A 35 -25.94 8.31 17.73
CA GLU A 35 -25.34 7.24 18.54
C GLU A 35 -24.95 6.02 17.69
N ASP A 36 -25.75 5.63 16.69
CA ASP A 36 -25.38 4.57 15.73
C ASP A 36 -24.08 4.93 15.00
N TYR A 37 -23.94 6.18 14.57
CA TYR A 37 -22.73 6.66 13.90
C TYR A 37 -21.53 6.73 14.87
N SER A 38 -21.74 7.16 16.11
CA SER A 38 -20.70 7.19 17.14
C SER A 38 -20.21 5.77 17.49
N ARG A 39 -21.12 4.78 17.54
CA ARG A 39 -20.79 3.37 17.74
C ARG A 39 -19.91 2.86 16.58
N ALA A 40 -20.28 3.18 15.35
CA ALA A 40 -19.48 2.85 14.15
C ALA A 40 -18.12 3.55 14.15
N GLU A 41 -18.06 4.86 14.50
CA GLU A 41 -16.83 5.63 14.57
C GLU A 41 -15.80 5.03 15.54
N ARG A 42 -16.24 4.54 16.70
CA ARG A 42 -15.35 3.91 17.70
C ARG A 42 -14.55 2.74 17.10
N LEU A 43 -15.09 2.02 16.12
CA LEU A 43 -14.40 0.88 15.47
C LEU A 43 -13.29 1.32 14.48
N MET A 44 -13.14 2.63 14.25
CA MET A 44 -12.01 3.23 13.54
C MET A 44 -10.99 3.88 14.49
N ASP A 45 -11.30 4.02 15.79
CA ASP A 45 -10.40 4.65 16.76
C ASP A 45 -9.20 3.73 17.04
N ARG A 46 -8.00 4.27 16.85
CA ARG A 46 -6.75 3.56 17.15
C ARG A 46 -6.60 3.19 18.62
N LYS A 47 -7.33 3.85 19.52
CA LYS A 47 -7.39 3.51 20.95
C LYS A 47 -7.93 2.10 21.21
N LEU A 48 -8.65 1.48 20.25
CA LEU A 48 -8.99 0.07 20.36
C LEU A 48 -7.77 -0.84 20.47
N ASN A 49 -6.63 -0.43 19.92
CA ASN A 49 -5.39 -1.18 20.07
C ASN A 49 -4.91 -1.25 21.53
N ASP A 50 -5.25 -0.24 22.35
CA ASP A 50 -4.89 -0.21 23.77
C ASP A 50 -5.69 -1.23 24.59
N LEU A 51 -6.83 -1.70 24.06
CA LEU A 51 -7.64 -2.77 24.62
C LEU A 51 -7.12 -4.19 24.26
N VAL A 52 -6.15 -4.30 23.40
CA VAL A 52 -5.45 -5.55 23.09
C VAL A 52 -4.27 -5.68 24.06
N LEU A 53 -4.44 -6.48 25.12
CA LEU A 53 -3.38 -6.68 26.11
C LEU A 53 -2.23 -7.50 25.50
N ASN A 54 -1.02 -7.29 26.00
CA ASN A 54 0.22 -7.91 25.51
C ASN A 54 0.54 -7.59 24.04
N ARG A 55 -0.12 -6.57 23.47
CA ARG A 55 0.21 -6.07 22.14
C ARG A 55 1.54 -5.33 22.17
N ILE A 56 2.45 -5.68 21.27
CA ILE A 56 3.70 -4.94 21.06
C ILE A 56 3.41 -3.72 20.17
N ASN A 57 3.57 -2.51 20.72
CA ASN A 57 3.29 -1.25 20.02
C ASN A 57 4.52 -0.68 19.31
N SER A 58 5.69 -0.91 19.88
CA SER A 58 6.97 -0.49 19.33
C SER A 58 8.07 -1.41 19.82
N SER A 59 9.08 -1.62 19.00
CA SER A 59 10.19 -2.50 19.33
C SER A 59 11.44 -2.14 18.52
N GLY A 60 12.56 -2.71 18.89
CA GLY A 60 13.81 -2.58 18.15
C GLY A 60 14.95 -3.36 18.78
N TRP A 61 16.05 -3.43 18.04
CA TRP A 61 17.27 -4.05 18.48
C TRP A 61 18.30 -3.03 18.95
N THR A 62 19.03 -3.38 20.01
CA THR A 62 20.25 -2.66 20.40
C THR A 62 21.42 -3.14 19.55
N LYS A 63 22.51 -2.37 19.50
CA LYS A 63 23.76 -2.79 18.82
C LYS A 63 24.33 -4.10 19.38
N ASN A 64 24.02 -4.44 20.64
CA ASN A 64 24.49 -5.63 21.35
C ASN A 64 23.49 -6.80 21.27
N ASN A 65 22.67 -6.86 20.22
CA ASN A 65 21.72 -7.95 19.95
C ASN A 65 20.66 -8.17 21.04
N ARG A 66 20.37 -7.18 21.93
CA ARG A 66 19.23 -7.24 22.83
C ARG A 66 18.01 -6.65 22.16
N PHE A 67 16.85 -7.24 22.39
CA PHE A 67 15.59 -6.79 21.84
C PHE A 67 14.77 -6.04 22.87
N TRP A 68 14.38 -4.81 22.59
CA TRP A 68 13.46 -4.06 23.44
C TRP A 68 12.10 -3.92 22.79
N TYR A 69 11.06 -3.85 23.61
CA TYR A 69 9.71 -3.59 23.14
C TYR A 69 8.84 -2.91 24.20
N ASN A 70 7.78 -2.23 23.74
CA ASN A 70 6.73 -1.65 24.54
C ASN A 70 5.46 -2.47 24.34
N THR A 71 4.83 -2.93 25.41
CA THR A 71 3.64 -3.77 25.37
C THR A 71 2.51 -3.23 26.25
N ASN A 72 1.25 -3.48 25.82
CA ASN A 72 0.07 -3.12 26.61
C ASN A 72 -0.07 -4.01 27.83
N ILE A 73 -0.38 -3.40 28.97
CA ILE A 73 -0.80 -4.07 30.21
C ILE A 73 -2.10 -3.41 30.72
N PRO A 74 -2.79 -4.01 31.70
CA PRO A 74 -4.03 -3.42 32.22
C PRO A 74 -3.90 -1.98 32.73
N GLU A 75 -2.72 -1.61 33.25
CA GLU A 75 -2.43 -0.30 33.82
C GLU A 75 -1.89 0.71 32.79
N GLY A 76 -1.65 0.30 31.54
CA GLY A 76 -1.07 1.15 30.49
C GLY A 76 -0.03 0.42 29.63
N HIS A 77 1.23 0.90 29.64
CA HIS A 77 2.30 0.37 28.79
C HIS A 77 3.54 0.01 29.59
N ARG A 78 4.17 -1.12 29.28
CA ARG A 78 5.42 -1.58 29.90
C ARG A 78 6.53 -1.72 28.86
N PHE A 79 7.70 -1.16 29.16
CA PHE A 79 8.91 -1.37 28.37
C PHE A 79 9.69 -2.56 28.89
N MET A 80 10.04 -3.48 28.00
CA MET A 80 10.77 -4.70 28.28
C MET A 80 12.05 -4.77 27.46
N ILE A 81 13.05 -5.51 27.94
CA ILE A 81 14.25 -5.86 27.20
C ILE A 81 14.54 -7.37 27.36
N VAL A 82 15.00 -7.96 26.28
CA VAL A 82 15.31 -9.39 26.18
C VAL A 82 16.74 -9.55 25.71
N ASP A 83 17.50 -10.36 26.43
CA ASP A 83 18.85 -10.80 26.02
C ASP A 83 18.76 -12.27 25.57
N PRO A 84 18.79 -12.53 24.24
CA PRO A 84 18.63 -13.90 23.73
C PRO A 84 19.80 -14.81 24.04
N GLU A 85 21.00 -14.26 24.31
CA GLU A 85 22.17 -15.07 24.66
C GLU A 85 22.10 -15.56 26.11
N LYS A 86 21.53 -14.74 27.02
CA LYS A 86 21.34 -15.08 28.42
C LYS A 86 19.99 -15.72 28.73
N GLY A 87 19.04 -15.65 27.77
CA GLY A 87 17.68 -16.11 28.00
C GLY A 87 16.92 -15.27 29.04
N THR A 88 17.29 -13.99 29.23
CA THR A 88 16.63 -13.11 30.22
C THR A 88 15.61 -12.19 29.57
N ARG A 89 14.51 -11.93 30.31
CA ARG A 89 13.44 -10.98 29.93
C ARG A 89 13.09 -10.16 31.16
N GLU A 90 13.31 -8.87 31.11
CA GLU A 90 13.16 -7.96 32.26
C GLU A 90 12.61 -6.60 31.85
N PRO A 91 12.07 -5.78 32.79
CA PRO A 91 11.77 -4.39 32.53
C PRO A 91 13.01 -3.66 32.03
N LEU A 92 12.85 -2.84 30.96
CA LEU A 92 13.97 -2.09 30.37
C LEU A 92 14.56 -1.05 31.36
N PHE A 93 13.72 -0.50 32.22
CA PHE A 93 14.07 0.46 33.27
C PHE A 93 13.05 0.41 34.41
N ASP A 94 13.38 1.02 35.52
CA ASP A 94 12.44 1.26 36.63
C ASP A 94 11.41 2.32 36.23
N HIS A 95 10.17 1.88 35.94
CA HIS A 95 9.07 2.75 35.52
C HIS A 95 8.65 3.75 36.59
N GLU A 96 8.70 3.38 37.86
CA GLU A 96 8.36 4.29 38.97
C GLU A 96 9.39 5.42 39.10
N LYS A 97 10.68 5.06 39.04
CA LYS A 97 11.79 6.02 39.11
C LYS A 97 11.73 7.02 37.94
N LEU A 98 11.47 6.53 36.72
CA LEU A 98 11.36 7.40 35.54
C LEU A 98 10.10 8.29 35.58
N ALA A 99 8.96 7.76 36.00
CA ALA A 99 7.72 8.54 36.15
C ALA A 99 7.90 9.67 37.16
N LYS A 100 8.55 9.38 38.32
CA LYS A 100 8.87 10.38 39.31
C LYS A 100 9.80 11.49 38.78
N ALA A 101 10.89 11.11 38.12
CA ALA A 101 11.84 12.05 37.51
C ALA A 101 11.19 12.95 36.46
N LEU A 102 10.28 12.40 35.65
CA LEU A 102 9.49 13.15 34.66
C LEU A 102 8.51 14.10 35.34
N SER A 103 7.83 13.64 36.40
CA SER A 103 6.87 14.45 37.17
C SER A 103 7.53 15.67 37.82
N GLU A 104 8.70 15.47 38.38
CA GLU A 104 9.52 16.56 38.97
C GLU A 104 10.00 17.55 37.89
N LYS A 105 10.32 17.04 36.67
CA LYS A 105 10.89 17.87 35.60
C LYS A 105 9.85 18.71 34.85
N GLU A 106 8.64 18.14 34.68
CA GLU A 106 7.54 18.75 33.89
C GLU A 106 6.49 19.43 34.81
N GLU A 107 6.68 19.38 36.13
CA GLU A 107 5.72 19.89 37.14
C GLU A 107 4.30 19.33 36.94
N LYS A 108 4.21 18.06 36.48
CA LYS A 108 2.97 17.35 36.15
C LYS A 108 3.08 15.90 36.59
N GLU A 109 2.02 15.35 37.18
CA GLU A 109 1.98 13.95 37.60
C GLU A 109 1.98 12.98 36.35
N PHE A 110 2.95 12.07 36.33
CA PHE A 110 3.01 10.94 35.41
C PHE A 110 2.95 9.63 36.19
N LYS A 111 2.20 8.67 35.69
CA LYS A 111 2.10 7.31 36.25
C LYS A 111 3.16 6.39 35.64
N PRO A 112 3.64 5.37 36.35
CA PRO A 112 4.69 4.49 35.91
C PRO A 112 4.41 3.79 34.55
N PHE A 113 3.17 3.43 34.29
CA PHE A 113 2.74 2.74 33.07
C PHE A 113 1.92 3.62 32.11
N ASP A 114 1.82 4.92 32.39
CA ASP A 114 1.19 5.92 31.52
C ASP A 114 2.19 7.04 31.18
N LEU A 115 3.36 6.62 30.68
CA LEU A 115 4.42 7.53 30.28
C LEU A 115 4.06 8.21 28.94
N PRO A 116 4.46 9.50 28.74
CA PRO A 116 4.04 10.30 27.58
C PRO A 116 4.79 9.93 26.29
N PHE A 117 5.29 8.71 26.17
CA PHE A 117 5.99 8.21 24.99
C PHE A 117 5.80 6.70 24.85
N GLN A 118 5.84 6.25 23.59
CA GLN A 118 5.76 4.81 23.23
C GLN A 118 6.98 4.35 22.44
N ARG A 119 7.87 5.26 22.04
CA ARG A 119 9.05 4.96 21.24
C ARG A 119 10.28 5.54 21.90
N ILE A 120 11.34 4.76 21.85
CA ILE A 120 12.65 5.15 22.39
C ILE A 120 13.75 4.93 21.34
N ARG A 121 14.90 5.51 21.59
CA ARG A 121 16.14 5.26 20.87
C ARG A 121 17.27 5.10 21.88
N PHE A 122 18.11 4.09 21.73
CA PHE A 122 19.30 3.92 22.54
C PHE A 122 20.42 4.89 22.14
N SER A 123 21.26 5.27 23.09
CA SER A 123 22.56 5.87 22.84
C SER A 123 23.50 4.82 22.17
N ASP A 124 24.56 5.31 21.53
CA ASP A 124 25.49 4.43 20.82
C ASP A 124 26.20 3.41 21.70
N ASP A 125 26.44 3.78 22.97
CA ASP A 125 27.02 2.93 24.02
C ASP A 125 25.96 2.05 24.72
N GLY A 126 24.67 2.25 24.44
CA GLY A 126 23.58 1.49 25.04
C GLY A 126 23.26 1.82 26.50
N THR A 127 23.88 2.86 27.09
CA THR A 127 23.71 3.22 28.51
C THR A 127 22.51 4.11 28.78
N SER A 128 22.01 4.79 27.75
CA SER A 128 20.91 5.76 27.85
C SER A 128 19.85 5.50 26.79
N ILE A 129 18.63 5.94 27.08
CA ILE A 129 17.55 6.04 26.12
C ILE A 129 17.16 7.49 25.87
N PHE A 130 16.71 7.77 24.65
CA PHE A 130 16.16 9.03 24.23
C PHE A 130 14.68 8.87 23.89
N PHE A 131 13.85 9.77 24.39
CA PHE A 131 12.43 9.87 24.08
C PHE A 131 11.99 11.34 24.13
N SER A 132 11.08 11.73 23.27
CA SER A 132 10.68 13.15 23.15
C SER A 132 11.91 14.09 23.10
N SER A 133 12.07 14.97 24.07
CA SER A 133 13.20 15.89 24.24
C SER A 133 14.16 15.50 25.37
N TYR A 134 14.07 14.25 25.85
CA TYR A 134 14.80 13.78 27.03
C TYR A 134 15.81 12.70 26.73
N ARG A 135 16.89 12.65 27.53
CA ARG A 135 17.83 11.55 27.71
C ARG A 135 17.67 11.00 29.12
N TYR A 136 17.51 9.69 29.24
CA TYR A 136 17.46 9.00 30.55
C TYR A 136 18.58 7.96 30.61
N HIS A 137 19.42 8.02 31.64
CA HIS A 137 20.48 7.05 31.86
C HIS A 137 19.93 5.83 32.61
N LEU A 138 20.06 4.66 32.03
CA LEU A 138 19.38 3.44 32.48
C LEU A 138 19.83 2.97 33.85
N GLU A 139 21.11 3.09 34.17
CA GLU A 139 21.69 2.64 35.45
C GLU A 139 21.50 3.67 36.56
N THR A 140 21.87 4.93 36.33
CA THR A 140 21.81 5.97 37.36
C THR A 140 20.40 6.52 37.58
N GLY A 141 19.55 6.46 36.55
CA GLY A 141 18.21 7.06 36.54
C GLY A 141 18.22 8.57 36.35
N GLU A 142 19.32 9.15 35.90
CA GLU A 142 19.44 10.58 35.64
C GLU A 142 18.63 10.96 34.39
N LEU A 143 17.74 11.96 34.51
CA LEU A 143 16.94 12.53 33.45
C LEU A 143 17.47 13.93 33.08
N GLY A 144 18.02 14.02 31.87
CA GLY A 144 18.50 15.29 31.30
C GLY A 144 17.75 15.65 30.00
N LYS A 145 17.94 16.90 29.53
CA LYS A 145 17.50 17.27 28.19
C LYS A 145 18.38 16.57 27.14
N ALA A 146 17.77 15.99 26.11
CA ALA A 146 18.51 15.49 24.96
C ALA A 146 19.18 16.67 24.24
N GLU A 147 20.45 16.60 23.97
CA GLU A 147 21.07 17.51 23.01
C GLU A 147 20.39 17.33 21.68
N ASN A 148 19.80 18.38 21.16
CA ASN A 148 19.13 18.39 19.87
C ASN A 148 20.19 18.36 18.75
N LYS A 149 20.94 17.28 18.62
CA LYS A 149 21.65 16.98 17.39
C LYS A 149 20.56 16.66 16.38
N GLY A 150 20.22 17.68 15.57
CA GLY A 150 19.14 17.58 14.59
C GLY A 150 19.11 16.22 13.91
N ARG A 151 17.97 15.57 13.97
CA ARG A 151 17.74 14.25 13.38
C ARG A 151 17.92 14.33 11.86
N THR A 152 19.13 14.25 11.37
CA THR A 152 19.34 13.83 9.99
C THR A 152 19.17 12.30 9.98
N ARG A 153 17.97 11.84 9.59
CA ARG A 153 17.86 10.42 9.19
C ARG A 153 18.92 10.19 8.11
N PRO A 154 19.72 9.11 8.21
CA PRO A 154 20.58 8.73 7.11
C PRO A 154 19.72 8.71 5.84
N THR A 155 20.15 9.41 4.82
CA THR A 155 19.50 9.40 3.51
C THR A 155 20.54 8.93 2.51
N ALA A 156 20.13 8.40 1.38
CA ALA A 156 21.02 8.04 0.28
C ALA A 156 21.95 9.18 -0.15
N ALA A 157 21.59 10.41 0.17
CA ALA A 157 22.41 11.60 -0.06
C ALA A 157 23.66 11.66 0.82
N LEU A 158 23.72 10.95 1.96
CA LEU A 158 24.89 10.89 2.82
C LEU A 158 25.85 9.79 2.33
N SER A 159 27.14 10.11 2.21
CA SER A 159 28.15 9.12 1.84
C SER A 159 28.31 8.04 2.92
N PRO A 160 28.73 6.80 2.58
CA PRO A 160 28.97 5.72 3.53
C PRO A 160 29.92 6.08 4.68
N ASP A 161 30.95 6.90 4.40
CA ASP A 161 31.89 7.40 5.40
C ASP A 161 31.34 8.54 6.29
N GLY A 162 30.11 9.01 6.01
CA GLY A 162 29.43 10.07 6.77
C GLY A 162 30.00 11.48 6.58
N LYS A 163 30.96 11.67 5.64
CA LYS A 163 31.69 12.95 5.49
C LYS A 163 31.12 13.88 4.41
N LYS A 164 30.28 13.36 3.51
CA LYS A 164 29.80 14.09 2.35
C LYS A 164 28.29 13.95 2.22
N LYS A 165 27.61 15.02 1.75
CA LYS A 165 26.17 15.03 1.51
C LYS A 165 25.86 15.57 0.12
N LEU A 166 25.00 14.87 -0.63
CA LEU A 166 24.52 15.30 -1.94
C LEU A 166 23.22 16.09 -1.84
N PHE A 167 23.06 17.04 -2.76
CA PHE A 167 21.81 17.80 -2.92
C PHE A 167 21.70 18.32 -4.36
N ILE A 168 20.47 18.69 -4.76
CA ILE A 168 20.19 19.28 -6.07
C ILE A 168 20.09 20.79 -5.91
N ARG A 169 20.80 21.55 -6.76
CA ARG A 169 20.69 22.99 -6.91
C ARG A 169 20.71 23.32 -8.39
N ASP A 170 19.74 24.11 -8.85
CA ASP A 170 19.63 24.56 -10.24
C ASP A 170 19.73 23.39 -11.26
N HIS A 171 19.02 22.31 -11.00
CA HIS A 171 18.98 21.08 -11.80
C HIS A 171 20.28 20.27 -11.86
N ASN A 172 21.32 20.70 -11.16
CA ASN A 172 22.62 20.04 -11.07
C ASN A 172 22.82 19.35 -9.72
N LEU A 173 23.65 18.30 -9.72
CA LEU A 173 24.04 17.60 -8.50
C LEU A 173 25.23 18.30 -7.86
N TRP A 174 25.13 18.55 -6.56
CA TRP A 174 26.13 19.18 -5.72
C TRP A 174 26.50 18.28 -4.56
N LEU A 175 27.72 18.43 -4.08
CA LEU A 175 28.27 17.74 -2.92
C LEU A 175 28.66 18.79 -1.87
N ARG A 176 28.24 18.59 -0.62
CA ARG A 176 28.74 19.32 0.55
C ARG A 176 29.70 18.45 1.34
N ALA A 177 30.92 18.93 1.53
CA ALA A 177 31.86 18.38 2.50
C ALA A 177 31.42 18.82 3.91
N LEU A 178 31.07 17.86 4.79
CA LEU A 178 30.43 18.19 6.07
C LEU A 178 31.40 18.78 7.10
N GLU A 179 32.68 18.56 6.96
CA GLU A 179 33.71 19.12 7.86
C GLU A 179 34.06 20.57 7.51
N SER A 180 34.25 20.88 6.23
CA SER A 180 34.61 22.21 5.74
C SER A 180 33.40 23.09 5.39
N GLU A 181 32.21 22.50 5.31
CA GLU A 181 30.97 23.11 4.81
C GLU A 181 31.06 23.61 3.37
N GLU A 182 32.06 23.16 2.61
CA GLU A 182 32.28 23.53 1.22
C GLU A 182 31.28 22.83 0.29
N ASP A 183 30.69 23.60 -0.64
CA ASP A 183 29.81 23.10 -1.70
C ASP A 183 30.60 22.93 -3.00
N ILE A 184 30.63 21.74 -3.55
CA ILE A 184 31.30 21.38 -4.80
C ILE A 184 30.25 21.05 -5.85
N GLN A 185 30.24 21.73 -6.97
CA GLN A 185 29.37 21.42 -8.11
C GLN A 185 29.90 20.18 -8.84
N LEU A 186 29.08 19.12 -8.92
CA LEU A 186 29.46 17.86 -9.56
C LEU A 186 29.05 17.77 -11.02
N THR A 187 28.01 18.51 -11.44
CA THR A 187 27.51 18.54 -12.83
C THR A 187 27.20 19.98 -13.23
N GLU A 188 27.31 20.32 -14.52
CA GLU A 188 27.20 21.71 -14.99
C GLU A 188 26.13 21.90 -16.08
N ASP A 189 25.70 20.84 -16.77
CA ASP A 189 24.81 20.91 -17.92
C ASP A 189 23.34 20.63 -17.60
N GLY A 190 23.02 20.53 -16.29
CA GLY A 190 21.66 20.40 -15.80
C GLY A 190 20.85 21.68 -16.03
N LYS A 191 19.62 21.54 -16.51
CA LYS A 191 18.67 22.64 -16.73
C LYS A 191 17.25 22.16 -16.53
N LYS A 192 16.28 23.08 -16.55
CA LYS A 192 14.86 22.73 -16.43
C LYS A 192 14.51 21.59 -17.41
N ASP A 193 13.81 20.60 -16.92
CA ASP A 193 13.39 19.39 -17.65
C ASP A 193 14.54 18.53 -18.21
N PHE A 194 15.77 18.79 -17.75
CA PHE A 194 16.98 18.03 -18.08
C PHE A 194 17.96 18.04 -16.90
N GLY A 195 17.48 17.56 -15.74
CA GLY A 195 18.19 17.63 -14.48
C GLY A 195 18.79 16.30 -14.03
N TYR A 196 19.71 16.39 -13.07
CA TYR A 196 20.39 15.24 -12.47
C TYR A 196 19.66 14.73 -11.23
N ALA A 197 19.65 13.41 -11.05
CA ALA A 197 19.17 12.73 -9.86
C ALA A 197 17.71 13.10 -9.46
N THR A 198 16.91 13.52 -10.42
CA THR A 198 15.59 14.10 -10.18
C THR A 198 14.56 13.02 -9.86
N ASN A 199 13.87 13.14 -8.71
CA ASN A 199 12.75 12.26 -8.36
C ASN A 199 11.42 12.99 -8.60
N ASN A 200 10.99 13.02 -9.85
CA ASN A 200 9.77 13.71 -10.30
C ASN A 200 8.98 12.87 -11.32
N ALA A 201 9.01 11.55 -11.20
CA ALA A 201 8.22 10.67 -12.05
C ALA A 201 6.73 10.81 -11.76
N GLY A 202 5.94 11.16 -12.78
CA GLY A 202 4.51 11.34 -12.64
C GLY A 202 4.16 12.41 -11.59
N TRP A 203 3.47 12.03 -10.55
CA TRP A 203 3.02 12.91 -9.46
C TRP A 203 4.09 13.16 -8.37
N ILE A 204 5.21 12.44 -8.39
CA ILE A 204 6.28 12.64 -7.39
C ILE A 204 7.05 13.92 -7.71
N LYS A 205 7.14 14.81 -6.73
CA LYS A 205 7.88 16.07 -6.77
C LYS A 205 8.78 16.14 -5.55
N SER A 206 10.05 15.79 -5.70
CA SER A 206 11.02 15.79 -4.60
C SER A 206 12.37 16.35 -5.06
N ASN A 207 12.94 17.25 -4.24
CA ASN A 207 14.31 17.73 -4.41
C ASN A 207 15.36 16.81 -3.77
N ARG A 208 14.95 15.64 -3.29
CA ARG A 208 15.88 14.63 -2.77
C ARG A 208 16.55 13.93 -3.93
N PRO A 209 17.88 13.93 -4.02
CA PRO A 209 18.58 13.27 -5.11
C PRO A 209 18.41 11.76 -5.06
N VAL A 210 18.17 11.13 -6.21
CA VAL A 210 18.15 9.67 -6.38
C VAL A 210 19.55 9.23 -6.75
N VAL A 211 20.24 8.59 -5.81
CA VAL A 211 21.66 8.27 -5.91
C VAL A 211 22.00 6.93 -5.25
N LEU A 212 23.13 6.36 -5.66
CA LEU A 212 23.75 5.23 -4.97
C LEU A 212 25.27 5.49 -4.88
N TRP A 213 25.77 5.70 -3.66
CA TRP A 213 27.20 5.83 -3.41
C TRP A 213 27.92 4.49 -3.61
N SER A 214 29.15 4.55 -4.15
CA SER A 214 30.04 3.41 -4.07
C SER A 214 30.48 3.15 -2.63
N PRO A 215 30.80 1.89 -2.25
CA PRO A 215 31.17 1.55 -0.88
C PRO A 215 32.35 2.39 -0.33
N ASP A 216 33.28 2.78 -1.20
CA ASP A 216 34.45 3.60 -0.87
C ASP A 216 34.17 5.10 -0.76
N SER A 217 32.91 5.55 -0.91
CA SER A 217 32.49 6.97 -0.87
C SER A 217 33.15 7.87 -1.93
N ARG A 218 33.63 7.31 -3.06
CA ARG A 218 34.35 8.03 -4.12
C ARG A 218 33.54 8.22 -5.39
N LYS A 219 32.50 7.39 -5.62
CA LYS A 219 31.69 7.42 -6.82
C LYS A 219 30.21 7.45 -6.49
N ILE A 220 29.40 7.98 -7.40
CA ILE A 220 27.96 8.11 -7.27
C ILE A 220 27.33 7.57 -8.55
N ALA A 221 26.49 6.56 -8.45
CA ALA A 221 25.62 6.15 -9.54
C ALA A 221 24.32 6.94 -9.47
N THR A 222 23.91 7.52 -10.59
CA THR A 222 22.67 8.28 -10.75
C THR A 222 22.29 8.37 -12.24
N PHE A 223 21.45 9.34 -12.58
CA PHE A 223 21.01 9.57 -13.95
C PHE A 223 20.76 11.06 -14.21
N GLN A 224 20.76 11.45 -15.48
CA GLN A 224 20.19 12.69 -15.98
C GLN A 224 18.86 12.37 -16.65
N GLN A 225 17.77 13.01 -16.19
CA GLN A 225 16.42 12.80 -16.71
C GLN A 225 16.14 13.79 -17.86
N ASP A 226 15.75 13.27 -19.02
CA ASP A 226 15.27 14.09 -20.13
C ASP A 226 13.74 14.10 -20.17
N ALA A 227 13.16 15.24 -19.81
CA ALA A 227 11.72 15.51 -19.84
C ALA A 227 11.37 16.66 -20.81
N ARG A 228 12.33 17.21 -21.56
CA ARG A 228 12.18 18.44 -22.36
C ARG A 228 11.07 18.41 -23.42
N LYS A 229 10.62 17.23 -23.80
CA LYS A 229 9.54 17.03 -24.78
C LYS A 229 8.32 16.36 -24.20
N VAL A 230 8.33 16.09 -22.90
CA VAL A 230 7.16 15.53 -22.18
C VAL A 230 6.14 16.64 -21.99
N LYS A 231 4.87 16.36 -22.25
CA LYS A 231 3.79 17.32 -22.09
C LYS A 231 3.45 17.55 -20.63
N ASP A 232 2.89 18.72 -20.36
CA ASP A 232 2.45 19.10 -19.02
C ASP A 232 1.02 18.67 -18.72
N MET A 233 0.80 18.30 -17.46
CA MET A 233 -0.49 18.26 -16.81
C MET A 233 -0.70 19.57 -16.04
N HIS A 234 -1.95 20.02 -15.94
CA HIS A 234 -2.29 21.30 -15.34
C HIS A 234 -3.38 21.14 -14.27
N LEU A 235 -3.24 21.83 -13.15
CA LEU A 235 -4.26 21.99 -12.14
C LEU A 235 -4.43 23.47 -11.79
N VAL A 236 -5.65 23.87 -11.47
CA VAL A 236 -5.98 25.24 -11.11
C VAL A 236 -6.47 25.28 -9.67
N SER A 237 -5.75 26.00 -8.81
CA SER A 237 -6.12 26.13 -7.39
C SER A 237 -7.37 26.99 -7.21
N THR A 238 -8.16 26.64 -6.20
CA THR A 238 -9.31 27.45 -5.75
C THR A 238 -8.85 28.35 -4.58
N ASN A 239 -8.86 29.66 -4.77
CA ASN A 239 -8.50 30.67 -3.78
C ASN A 239 -9.24 31.98 -4.05
N VAL A 240 -9.23 32.89 -3.09
CA VAL A 240 -9.72 34.27 -3.30
C VAL A 240 -8.69 35.02 -4.17
N GLY A 241 -9.17 35.78 -5.16
CA GLY A 241 -8.36 36.45 -6.16
C GLY A 241 -8.03 35.55 -7.37
N HIS A 242 -6.96 35.84 -8.06
CA HIS A 242 -6.56 35.08 -9.25
C HIS A 242 -6.15 33.65 -8.89
N PRO A 243 -6.68 32.61 -9.57
CA PRO A 243 -6.29 31.24 -9.33
C PRO A 243 -4.82 31.01 -9.68
N ARG A 244 -4.18 30.04 -9.02
CA ARG A 244 -2.81 29.62 -9.32
C ARG A 244 -2.82 28.39 -10.21
N LEU A 245 -2.02 28.43 -11.27
CA LEU A 245 -1.77 27.30 -12.14
C LEU A 245 -0.62 26.46 -11.54
N GLU A 246 -0.85 25.16 -11.35
CA GLU A 246 0.19 24.17 -11.13
C GLU A 246 0.39 23.39 -12.44
N SER A 247 1.63 23.26 -12.91
CA SER A 247 1.98 22.51 -14.11
C SER A 247 3.18 21.63 -13.83
N TRP A 248 3.16 20.41 -14.37
CA TRP A 248 4.31 19.48 -14.30
C TRP A 248 4.26 18.50 -15.46
N ASN A 249 5.41 17.98 -15.88
CA ASN A 249 5.50 16.97 -16.92
C ASN A 249 4.76 15.70 -16.52
N TYR A 250 3.88 15.21 -17.37
CA TYR A 250 3.04 14.04 -17.09
C TYR A 250 2.73 13.29 -18.39
N PRO A 251 3.53 12.27 -18.75
CA PRO A 251 3.32 11.52 -19.99
C PRO A 251 2.09 10.65 -19.87
N LEU A 252 1.29 10.61 -20.95
CA LEU A 252 0.11 9.76 -21.08
C LEU A 252 0.41 8.56 -21.97
N PRO A 253 -0.34 7.43 -21.82
CA PRO A 253 -0.24 6.28 -22.69
C PRO A 253 -0.36 6.68 -24.17
N GLY A 254 0.59 6.18 -24.98
CA GLY A 254 0.69 6.50 -26.39
C GLY A 254 1.41 7.82 -26.74
N ASP A 255 1.81 8.63 -25.76
CA ASP A 255 2.68 9.77 -26.02
C ASP A 255 4.02 9.31 -26.61
N LYS A 256 4.48 9.99 -27.66
CA LYS A 256 5.77 9.70 -28.28
C LYS A 256 6.93 9.98 -27.34
N ASN A 257 6.83 11.06 -26.56
CA ASN A 257 7.89 11.52 -25.66
C ASN A 257 7.47 11.21 -24.22
N ILE A 258 8.29 10.43 -23.53
CA ILE A 258 8.20 10.10 -22.12
C ILE A 258 9.49 10.52 -21.42
N PHE A 259 9.56 10.41 -20.11
CA PHE A 259 10.82 10.60 -19.39
C PHE A 259 11.85 9.55 -19.82
N MET A 260 13.05 10.03 -20.18
CA MET A 260 14.20 9.17 -20.52
C MET A 260 15.34 9.41 -19.54
N LEU A 261 16.00 8.33 -19.12
CA LEU A 261 17.08 8.35 -18.12
C LEU A 261 18.42 8.01 -18.78
N GLN A 262 19.31 8.99 -18.89
CA GLN A 262 20.71 8.76 -19.22
C GLN A 262 21.47 8.42 -17.93
N ARG A 263 21.86 7.18 -17.75
CA ARG A 263 22.62 6.75 -16.55
C ARG A 263 24.03 7.33 -16.56
N VAL A 264 24.48 7.76 -15.37
CA VAL A 264 25.80 8.37 -15.18
C VAL A 264 26.46 7.83 -13.91
N ILE A 265 27.80 7.79 -13.95
CA ILE A 265 28.64 7.57 -12.78
C ILE A 265 29.46 8.84 -12.58
N ILE A 266 29.43 9.41 -11.39
CA ILE A 266 30.16 10.63 -11.05
C ILE A 266 31.26 10.28 -10.06
N HIS A 267 32.51 10.53 -10.44
CA HIS A 267 33.67 10.44 -9.56
C HIS A 267 33.81 11.75 -8.79
N THR A 268 34.06 11.69 -7.50
CA THR A 268 34.17 12.89 -6.66
C THR A 268 35.59 13.43 -6.53
N ASN A 269 36.62 12.60 -6.79
CA ASN A 269 38.02 13.00 -6.76
C ASN A 269 38.87 12.00 -7.57
N PRO A 270 39.49 12.42 -8.74
CA PRO A 270 39.19 13.68 -9.43
C PRO A 270 37.76 13.73 -9.94
N LEU A 271 37.21 14.95 -10.05
CA LEU A 271 35.83 15.12 -10.54
C LEU A 271 35.77 14.71 -12.02
N LYS A 272 34.87 13.76 -12.30
CA LYS A 272 34.62 13.23 -13.64
C LYS A 272 33.21 12.72 -13.76
N VAL A 273 32.46 13.14 -14.76
CA VAL A 273 31.14 12.60 -15.09
C VAL A 273 31.28 11.59 -16.23
N VAL A 274 31.00 10.33 -15.94
CA VAL A 274 31.03 9.24 -16.91
C VAL A 274 29.61 8.87 -17.31
N ARG A 275 29.23 9.23 -18.56
CA ARG A 275 27.94 8.79 -19.13
C ARG A 275 28.05 7.34 -19.58
N LEU A 276 27.12 6.51 -19.17
CA LEU A 276 27.12 5.12 -19.60
C LEU A 276 26.82 5.04 -21.11
N LYS A 277 27.62 4.23 -21.82
CA LYS A 277 27.54 4.07 -23.29
C LYS A 277 26.43 3.10 -23.66
N MET A 278 25.20 3.58 -23.55
CA MET A 278 23.97 2.88 -23.87
C MET A 278 22.87 3.88 -24.24
N GLU A 279 21.83 3.41 -24.91
CA GLU A 279 20.64 4.22 -25.12
C GLU A 279 19.98 4.53 -23.78
N PRO A 280 19.40 5.73 -23.60
CA PRO A 280 18.69 6.09 -22.38
C PRO A 280 17.54 5.11 -22.07
N ASP A 281 17.38 4.78 -20.79
CA ASP A 281 16.27 3.95 -20.33
C ASP A 281 14.96 4.74 -20.28
N ALA A 282 13.85 4.10 -20.62
CA ALA A 282 12.54 4.62 -20.29
C ALA A 282 12.36 4.64 -18.76
N GLN A 283 11.85 5.76 -18.22
CA GLN A 283 11.56 5.83 -16.80
C GLN A 283 10.37 4.94 -16.44
N ARG A 284 10.52 4.16 -15.38
CA ARG A 284 9.46 3.30 -14.82
C ARG A 284 8.65 4.04 -13.76
N SER A 285 7.41 3.59 -13.56
CA SER A 285 6.57 4.09 -12.47
C SER A 285 7.16 3.75 -11.10
N THR A 286 7.28 4.74 -10.24
CA THR A 286 7.73 4.54 -8.84
C THR A 286 6.65 3.89 -7.96
N ILE A 287 5.40 3.80 -8.43
CA ILE A 287 4.31 3.10 -7.74
C ILE A 287 4.46 1.58 -7.87
N THR A 288 4.98 1.12 -9.01
CA THR A 288 4.93 -0.29 -9.40
C THR A 288 6.31 -0.91 -9.62
N ASP A 289 7.35 -0.11 -9.54
CA ASP A 289 8.73 -0.52 -9.75
C ASP A 289 9.70 0.15 -8.76
N HIS A 290 10.76 -0.57 -8.44
CA HIS A 290 11.74 -0.16 -7.45
C HIS A 290 12.85 0.65 -8.10
N VAL A 291 12.57 1.91 -8.44
CA VAL A 291 13.58 2.83 -8.98
C VAL A 291 14.29 3.58 -7.87
N ALA A 292 13.52 4.08 -6.90
CA ALA A 292 14.05 4.84 -5.78
C ALA A 292 13.28 4.53 -4.50
N ASP A 293 13.99 4.45 -3.39
CA ASP A 293 13.37 4.38 -2.06
C ASP A 293 12.96 5.79 -1.59
N TRP A 294 12.19 5.83 -0.50
CA TRP A 294 11.73 7.08 0.16
C TRP A 294 12.89 8.00 0.59
N ASP A 295 14.06 7.45 0.86
CA ASP A 295 15.26 8.19 1.28
C ASP A 295 16.13 8.70 0.11
N GLY A 296 15.78 8.33 -1.14
CA GLY A 296 16.50 8.66 -2.36
C GLY A 296 17.51 7.60 -2.81
N THR A 297 17.54 6.41 -2.17
CA THR A 297 18.40 5.32 -2.65
C THR A 297 17.96 4.85 -4.03
N LEU A 298 18.89 4.81 -4.99
CA LEU A 298 18.68 4.18 -6.29
C LEU A 298 18.68 2.65 -6.08
N LEU A 299 17.49 2.04 -6.13
CA LEU A 299 17.29 0.63 -5.76
C LEU A 299 17.72 -0.37 -6.83
N ASP A 300 17.71 0.03 -8.08
CA ASP A 300 17.87 -0.84 -9.25
C ASP A 300 19.30 -0.96 -9.72
N ALA A 301 20.24 -0.75 -8.81
CA ALA A 301 21.67 -0.80 -9.06
C ALA A 301 22.42 -1.40 -7.86
N GLN A 302 23.55 -2.00 -8.15
CA GLN A 302 24.45 -2.59 -7.13
C GLN A 302 25.92 -2.36 -7.55
N TRP A 303 26.69 -1.76 -6.65
CA TRP A 303 28.13 -1.61 -6.85
C TRP A 303 28.88 -2.93 -6.56
N LYS A 304 29.97 -3.17 -7.30
CA LYS A 304 31.03 -4.03 -6.84
C LYS A 304 31.71 -3.37 -5.63
N GLU A 305 32.21 -4.16 -4.68
CA GLU A 305 32.78 -3.67 -3.42
C GLU A 305 33.90 -2.64 -3.60
N ASP A 306 34.75 -2.83 -4.61
CA ASP A 306 35.83 -1.90 -4.96
C ASP A 306 35.38 -0.67 -5.78
N GLY A 307 34.09 -0.54 -6.06
CA GLY A 307 33.52 0.54 -6.86
C GLY A 307 33.95 0.57 -8.33
N SER A 308 34.56 -0.50 -8.85
CA SER A 308 35.04 -0.56 -10.25
C SER A 308 33.94 -0.88 -11.26
N LYS A 309 32.87 -1.57 -10.83
CA LYS A 309 31.74 -1.96 -11.68
C LYS A 309 30.40 -1.64 -11.01
N LEU A 310 29.40 -1.33 -11.84
CA LEU A 310 28.02 -1.11 -11.44
C LEU A 310 27.12 -2.08 -12.18
N ALA A 311 26.43 -2.97 -11.46
CA ALA A 311 25.32 -3.76 -12.00
C ALA A 311 24.02 -2.96 -11.91
N PHE A 312 23.14 -3.03 -12.90
CA PHE A 312 21.84 -2.38 -12.89
C PHE A 312 20.86 -3.03 -13.86
N VAL A 313 19.57 -2.76 -13.67
CA VAL A 313 18.49 -3.31 -14.50
C VAL A 313 17.88 -2.23 -15.40
N SER A 314 17.70 -2.57 -16.67
CA SER A 314 16.95 -1.79 -17.66
C SER A 314 15.68 -2.54 -18.04
N THR A 315 14.56 -1.81 -18.15
CA THR A 315 13.27 -2.39 -18.56
C THR A 315 12.73 -1.62 -19.76
N SER A 316 12.19 -2.33 -20.75
CA SER A 316 11.53 -1.69 -21.90
C SER A 316 10.27 -0.94 -21.47
N ARG A 317 9.83 0.04 -22.27
CA ARG A 317 8.66 0.88 -22.00
C ARG A 317 7.37 0.04 -21.83
N ASP A 318 7.24 -1.06 -22.56
CA ASP A 318 6.12 -2.01 -22.48
C ASP A 318 6.24 -3.02 -21.34
N TYR A 319 7.30 -2.93 -20.53
CA TYR A 319 7.62 -3.83 -19.43
C TYR A 319 7.78 -5.31 -19.82
N GLN A 320 7.87 -5.64 -21.11
CA GLN A 320 7.98 -7.02 -21.60
C GLN A 320 9.41 -7.52 -21.67
N LYS A 321 10.40 -6.63 -21.66
CA LYS A 321 11.81 -6.97 -21.72
C LYS A 321 12.59 -6.33 -20.57
N VAL A 322 13.30 -7.15 -19.81
CA VAL A 322 14.18 -6.71 -18.73
C VAL A 322 15.60 -7.23 -18.98
N THR A 323 16.60 -6.40 -18.76
CA THR A 323 18.00 -6.72 -19.00
C THR A 323 18.83 -6.33 -17.80
N LEU A 324 19.54 -7.30 -17.19
CA LEU A 324 20.61 -7.01 -16.24
C LEU A 324 21.87 -6.62 -17.02
N ARG A 325 22.49 -5.53 -16.62
CA ARG A 325 23.70 -4.94 -17.25
C ARG A 325 24.79 -4.72 -16.23
N VAL A 326 26.02 -4.70 -16.67
CA VAL A 326 27.17 -4.29 -15.88
C VAL A 326 27.91 -3.20 -16.64
N ALA A 327 28.16 -2.07 -15.96
CA ALA A 327 28.97 -0.97 -16.46
C ALA A 327 30.35 -0.96 -15.81
N ASP A 328 31.37 -0.61 -16.60
CA ASP A 328 32.69 -0.21 -16.10
C ASP A 328 32.62 1.23 -15.62
N ALA A 329 33.05 1.48 -14.38
CA ALA A 329 32.89 2.79 -13.74
C ALA A 329 33.85 3.87 -14.28
N GLU A 330 34.96 3.48 -14.91
CA GLU A 330 35.94 4.42 -15.46
C GLU A 330 35.66 4.80 -16.91
N THR A 331 35.24 3.84 -17.72
CA THR A 331 35.07 4.00 -19.17
C THR A 331 33.63 4.23 -19.59
N GLY A 332 32.67 3.86 -18.75
CA GLY A 332 31.23 3.89 -19.05
C GLY A 332 30.79 2.81 -20.04
N GLU A 333 31.67 1.86 -20.42
CA GLU A 333 31.29 0.71 -21.24
C GLU A 333 30.26 -0.16 -20.53
N VAL A 334 29.22 -0.59 -21.26
CA VAL A 334 28.09 -1.36 -20.72
C VAL A 334 27.98 -2.69 -21.42
N ARG A 335 27.93 -3.76 -20.62
CA ARG A 335 27.71 -5.12 -21.10
C ARG A 335 26.36 -5.63 -20.63
N ASN A 336 25.59 -6.25 -21.53
CA ASN A 336 24.41 -7.02 -21.16
C ASN A 336 24.85 -8.36 -20.57
N VAL A 337 24.27 -8.73 -19.43
CA VAL A 337 24.52 -10.00 -18.77
C VAL A 337 23.45 -11.03 -19.14
N LEU A 338 22.21 -10.75 -18.81
CA LEU A 338 21.07 -11.57 -19.18
C LEU A 338 19.88 -10.72 -19.58
N THR A 339 19.02 -11.27 -20.41
CA THR A 339 17.77 -10.65 -20.81
C THR A 339 16.64 -11.65 -20.63
N GLU A 340 15.53 -11.20 -20.02
CA GLU A 340 14.31 -11.95 -19.92
C GLU A 340 13.19 -11.21 -20.67
N THR A 341 12.40 -11.96 -21.45
CA THR A 341 11.25 -11.43 -22.19
C THR A 341 10.00 -12.18 -21.73
N VAL A 342 8.94 -11.43 -21.46
CA VAL A 342 7.64 -11.94 -20.98
C VAL A 342 6.51 -11.43 -21.88
N PRO A 343 5.40 -12.18 -22.02
CA PRO A 343 4.32 -11.78 -22.94
C PRO A 343 3.46 -10.63 -22.42
N THR A 344 3.51 -10.34 -21.10
CA THR A 344 2.68 -9.32 -20.47
C THR A 344 3.55 -8.24 -19.82
N PHE A 345 3.91 -8.38 -18.57
CA PHE A 345 4.81 -7.47 -17.86
C PHE A 345 5.75 -8.26 -16.94
N PHE A 346 6.97 -7.80 -16.83
CA PHE A 346 7.94 -8.34 -15.88
C PHE A 346 7.62 -7.86 -14.46
N GLU A 347 7.72 -8.76 -13.48
CA GLU A 347 7.65 -8.43 -12.06
C GLU A 347 9.04 -8.49 -11.44
N SER A 348 9.55 -7.34 -10.99
CA SER A 348 10.90 -7.24 -10.40
C SER A 348 10.99 -7.66 -8.93
N GLY A 349 9.85 -7.96 -8.31
CA GLY A 349 9.66 -8.16 -6.87
C GLY A 349 8.60 -7.22 -6.33
N PHE A 350 8.19 -7.37 -5.06
CA PHE A 350 7.03 -6.64 -4.54
C PHE A 350 7.40 -5.34 -3.80
N SER A 351 8.51 -5.27 -3.15
CA SER A 351 8.94 -4.07 -2.39
C SER A 351 10.43 -3.76 -2.52
N GLU A 352 11.19 -4.70 -3.06
CA GLU A 352 12.63 -4.56 -3.25
C GLU A 352 13.07 -5.36 -4.49
N PRO A 353 14.19 -4.96 -5.16
CA PRO A 353 14.76 -5.75 -6.23
C PRO A 353 15.16 -7.14 -5.75
N ASN A 354 14.60 -8.18 -6.38
CA ASN A 354 14.88 -9.57 -6.05
C ASN A 354 16.03 -10.14 -6.88
N TRP A 355 17.11 -9.39 -7.03
CA TRP A 355 18.32 -9.85 -7.69
C TRP A 355 19.56 -9.41 -6.92
N ARG A 356 20.65 -10.17 -7.04
CA ARG A 356 21.95 -9.87 -6.45
C ARG A 356 23.06 -10.30 -7.39
N VAL A 357 24.10 -9.51 -7.50
CA VAL A 357 25.33 -9.87 -8.24
C VAL A 357 26.45 -10.18 -7.26
N PHE A 358 27.02 -11.34 -7.40
CA PHE A 358 28.18 -11.82 -6.60
C PHE A 358 29.43 -11.71 -7.48
N PHE A 359 29.97 -10.50 -7.59
CA PHE A 359 31.10 -10.21 -8.47
C PHE A 359 32.32 -11.10 -8.21
N GLU A 360 32.58 -11.47 -6.95
CA GLU A 360 33.72 -12.30 -6.57
C GLU A 360 33.55 -13.79 -6.92
N LYS A 361 32.31 -14.21 -7.23
CA LYS A 361 31.96 -15.57 -7.61
C LYS A 361 31.56 -15.71 -9.08
N ASP A 362 31.55 -14.61 -9.82
CA ASP A 362 30.99 -14.49 -11.17
C ASP A 362 29.57 -15.09 -11.29
N GLU A 363 28.70 -14.72 -10.34
CA GLU A 363 27.34 -15.25 -10.25
C GLU A 363 26.29 -14.15 -10.11
N VAL A 364 25.09 -14.45 -10.61
CA VAL A 364 23.89 -13.61 -10.46
C VAL A 364 22.76 -14.45 -9.89
N LEU A 365 22.20 -14.02 -8.78
CA LEU A 365 20.91 -14.51 -8.29
C LEU A 365 19.81 -13.65 -8.92
N TRP A 366 18.91 -14.29 -9.65
CA TRP A 366 17.86 -13.64 -10.43
C TRP A 366 16.48 -14.16 -10.05
N PHE A 367 15.51 -13.26 -9.91
CA PHE A 367 14.10 -13.60 -9.69
C PHE A 367 13.34 -13.62 -11.02
N SER A 368 12.49 -14.63 -11.21
CA SER A 368 11.64 -14.74 -12.39
C SER A 368 10.35 -15.52 -12.10
N LYS A 369 9.28 -15.15 -12.80
CA LYS A 369 8.00 -15.88 -12.82
C LYS A 369 7.81 -16.74 -14.09
N ARG A 370 8.88 -17.10 -14.76
CA ARG A 370 8.85 -17.88 -16.02
C ARG A 370 8.12 -19.22 -15.93
N ASP A 371 8.10 -19.81 -14.73
CA ASP A 371 7.41 -21.08 -14.45
C ASP A 371 6.02 -20.86 -13.84
N ASN A 372 5.39 -19.71 -14.14
CA ASN A 372 4.11 -19.28 -13.57
C ASN A 372 4.17 -18.88 -12.06
N TRP A 373 5.26 -19.16 -11.36
CA TRP A 373 5.49 -18.82 -9.95
C TRP A 373 6.82 -18.11 -9.79
N GLY A 374 6.90 -17.27 -8.76
CA GLY A 374 8.09 -16.47 -8.48
C GLY A 374 9.19 -17.30 -7.84
N HIS A 375 10.31 -17.51 -8.56
CA HIS A 375 11.42 -18.32 -8.13
C HIS A 375 12.77 -17.64 -8.34
N LEU A 376 13.79 -18.18 -7.66
CA LEU A 376 15.17 -17.73 -7.74
C LEU A 376 15.96 -18.66 -8.67
N TYR A 377 16.80 -18.05 -9.51
CA TYR A 377 17.65 -18.69 -10.49
C TYR A 377 19.08 -18.19 -10.35
N LEU A 378 20.05 -19.05 -10.50
CA LEU A 378 21.46 -18.70 -10.49
C LEU A 378 22.00 -18.69 -11.92
N TYR A 379 22.65 -17.59 -12.28
CA TYR A 379 23.29 -17.38 -13.57
C TYR A 379 24.78 -17.18 -13.42
N ASP A 380 25.50 -17.43 -14.47
CA ASP A 380 26.89 -17.04 -14.64
C ASP A 380 26.95 -15.57 -15.06
N LEU A 381 27.74 -14.76 -14.37
CA LEU A 381 27.82 -13.32 -14.61
C LEU A 381 28.51 -12.97 -15.95
N GLU A 382 29.52 -13.73 -16.35
CA GLU A 382 30.26 -13.45 -17.58
C GLU A 382 29.49 -13.88 -18.83
N THR A 383 28.96 -15.09 -18.82
CA THR A 383 28.33 -15.68 -20.00
C THR A 383 26.82 -15.41 -20.07
N GLY A 384 26.17 -15.00 -18.98
CA GLY A 384 24.73 -14.85 -18.88
C GLY A 384 23.95 -16.17 -18.96
N LYS A 385 24.62 -17.31 -18.84
CA LYS A 385 24.00 -18.63 -18.88
C LYS A 385 23.44 -19.01 -17.52
N MET A 386 22.23 -19.60 -17.52
CA MET A 386 21.64 -20.13 -16.30
C MET A 386 22.42 -21.35 -15.82
N LYS A 387 22.92 -21.29 -14.58
CA LYS A 387 23.60 -22.40 -13.91
C LYS A 387 22.59 -23.39 -13.32
N ARG A 388 21.54 -22.87 -12.65
CA ARG A 388 20.48 -23.68 -12.01
C ARG A 388 19.29 -22.87 -11.55
N GLN A 389 18.18 -23.55 -11.34
CA GLN A 389 17.07 -23.05 -10.52
C GLN A 389 17.33 -23.33 -9.05
N ILE A 390 17.06 -22.36 -8.17
CA ILE A 390 17.30 -22.47 -6.72
C ILE A 390 16.03 -22.88 -5.98
N THR A 391 14.89 -22.29 -6.33
CA THR A 391 13.58 -22.62 -5.74
C THR A 391 12.62 -23.06 -6.83
N GLU A 392 11.69 -23.97 -6.52
CA GLU A 392 10.72 -24.52 -7.46
C GLU A 392 9.39 -24.87 -6.78
N GLY A 393 8.33 -25.05 -7.54
CA GLY A 393 7.01 -25.48 -7.07
C GLY A 393 5.90 -24.44 -7.27
N ASN A 394 4.67 -24.75 -6.81
CA ASN A 394 3.49 -23.90 -6.99
C ASN A 394 3.33 -22.88 -5.85
N TRP A 395 4.32 -22.04 -5.65
CA TRP A 395 4.38 -21.02 -4.59
C TRP A 395 5.35 -19.91 -4.99
N ASN A 396 5.37 -18.79 -4.25
CA ASN A 396 6.20 -17.64 -4.60
C ASN A 396 7.29 -17.35 -3.59
N VAL A 397 8.49 -17.08 -4.06
CA VAL A 397 9.44 -16.19 -3.37
C VAL A 397 8.89 -14.77 -3.48
N LYS A 398 8.85 -14.04 -2.36
CA LYS A 398 8.36 -12.66 -2.31
C LYS A 398 9.51 -11.66 -2.30
N ARG A 399 10.48 -11.86 -1.43
CA ARG A 399 11.68 -11.00 -1.31
C ARG A 399 12.85 -11.77 -0.70
N ILE A 400 14.05 -11.40 -1.13
CA ILE A 400 15.31 -11.86 -0.52
C ILE A 400 15.54 -11.02 0.74
N VAL A 401 15.76 -11.66 1.87
CA VAL A 401 15.98 -11.01 3.17
C VAL A 401 17.46 -10.84 3.45
N GLU A 402 18.24 -11.91 3.26
CA GLU A 402 19.65 -11.95 3.61
C GLU A 402 20.38 -13.00 2.77
N ILE A 403 21.64 -12.76 2.48
CA ILE A 403 22.57 -13.73 1.88
C ILE A 403 23.69 -14.00 2.88
N ASP A 404 23.77 -15.20 3.40
CA ASP A 404 24.89 -15.68 4.20
C ASP A 404 25.96 -16.22 3.25
N HIS A 405 26.96 -15.38 2.97
CA HIS A 405 28.03 -15.70 2.03
C HIS A 405 28.98 -16.81 2.53
N GLU A 406 29.15 -16.91 3.84
CA GLU A 406 30.04 -17.91 4.45
C GLU A 406 29.45 -19.32 4.36
N ASN A 407 28.16 -19.47 4.63
CA ASN A 407 27.46 -20.75 4.63
C ASN A 407 26.74 -21.03 3.29
N GLU A 408 26.82 -20.12 2.31
CA GLU A 408 26.13 -20.20 1.01
C GLU A 408 24.60 -20.40 1.16
N LEU A 409 23.96 -19.61 2.06
CA LEU A 409 22.53 -19.67 2.32
C LEU A 409 21.82 -18.39 1.86
N ILE A 410 20.60 -18.57 1.38
CA ILE A 410 19.66 -17.49 1.07
C ILE A 410 18.53 -17.56 2.09
N TYR A 411 18.27 -16.45 2.79
CA TYR A 411 17.08 -16.24 3.60
C TYR A 411 16.10 -15.39 2.80
N PHE A 412 14.85 -15.85 2.70
CA PHE A 412 13.85 -15.17 1.88
C PHE A 412 12.45 -15.34 2.44
N VAL A 413 11.56 -14.42 2.10
CA VAL A 413 10.13 -14.55 2.35
C VAL A 413 9.48 -15.29 1.20
N GLY A 414 8.63 -16.25 1.52
CA GLY A 414 7.81 -16.98 0.57
C GLY A 414 6.34 -17.02 0.98
N SER A 415 5.46 -17.27 0.03
CA SER A 415 4.01 -17.42 0.27
C SER A 415 3.40 -18.49 -0.61
N GLY A 416 2.32 -19.12 -0.14
CA GLY A 416 1.56 -20.13 -0.89
C GLY A 416 2.13 -21.56 -0.85
N ARG A 417 3.22 -21.81 -0.11
CA ARG A 417 3.80 -23.15 0.06
C ARG A 417 3.18 -23.88 1.24
N GLU A 418 3.00 -23.18 2.35
CA GLU A 418 2.43 -23.78 3.56
C GLU A 418 0.89 -23.88 3.44
N PRO A 419 0.25 -24.86 4.10
CA PRO A 419 -1.21 -25.01 4.09
C PRO A 419 -1.94 -23.77 4.61
N GLY A 420 -3.17 -23.54 4.14
CA GLY A 420 -4.02 -22.45 4.64
C GLY A 420 -4.17 -21.30 3.64
N ASN A 421 -4.01 -20.07 4.11
CA ASN A 421 -4.17 -18.88 3.27
C ASN A 421 -2.89 -18.63 2.44
N PRO A 422 -2.95 -18.66 1.10
CA PRO A 422 -1.76 -18.51 0.24
C PRO A 422 -1.14 -17.11 0.27
N TYR A 423 -1.77 -16.15 0.94
CA TYR A 423 -1.23 -14.78 1.15
C TYR A 423 -0.45 -14.66 2.46
N HIS A 424 -0.44 -15.69 3.32
CA HIS A 424 0.43 -15.70 4.49
C HIS A 424 1.89 -15.77 4.04
N GLU A 425 2.73 -14.98 4.66
CA GLU A 425 4.15 -14.88 4.38
C GLU A 425 4.94 -15.60 5.48
N TYR A 426 5.96 -16.35 5.05
CA TYR A 426 6.80 -17.17 5.92
C TYR A 426 8.28 -16.91 5.61
N LEU A 427 9.13 -17.00 6.61
CA LEU A 427 10.58 -16.94 6.43
C LEU A 427 11.13 -18.32 6.10
N TYR A 428 11.92 -18.40 5.04
CA TYR A 428 12.61 -19.61 4.60
C TYR A 428 14.11 -19.40 4.52
N LYS A 429 14.85 -20.49 4.56
CA LYS A 429 16.23 -20.55 4.10
C LYS A 429 16.45 -21.70 3.14
N ILE A 430 17.39 -21.51 2.19
CA ILE A 430 17.82 -22.52 1.22
C ILE A 430 19.30 -22.32 0.90
N SER A 431 20.02 -23.39 0.53
CA SER A 431 21.39 -23.22 0.05
C SER A 431 21.43 -22.65 -1.37
N MET A 432 22.52 -21.96 -1.75
CA MET A 432 22.79 -21.50 -3.11
C MET A 432 22.80 -22.63 -4.14
N LYS A 433 22.90 -23.90 -3.68
CA LYS A 433 22.80 -25.11 -4.52
C LYS A 433 21.37 -25.58 -4.73
N GLY A 434 20.35 -24.87 -4.20
CA GLY A 434 18.93 -25.23 -4.31
C GLY A 434 18.54 -26.44 -3.44
N LYS A 435 19.29 -26.70 -2.36
CA LYS A 435 19.05 -27.85 -1.46
C LYS A 435 18.73 -27.37 -0.04
N LYS A 436 18.12 -28.27 0.76
CA LYS A 436 17.82 -28.04 2.17
C LYS A 436 16.91 -26.84 2.41
N LEU A 437 15.84 -26.70 1.60
CA LEU A 437 14.79 -25.72 1.86
C LEU A 437 14.15 -26.00 3.23
N LYS A 438 14.17 -25.00 4.11
CA LYS A 438 13.56 -25.07 5.45
C LYS A 438 12.67 -23.84 5.70
N CYS A 439 11.45 -24.04 6.17
CA CYS A 439 10.63 -22.98 6.75
C CYS A 439 11.12 -22.69 8.16
N LEU A 440 11.39 -21.43 8.49
CA LEU A 440 11.89 -21.01 9.81
C LEU A 440 10.78 -20.51 10.72
N THR A 441 9.60 -20.22 10.16
CA THR A 441 8.41 -19.71 10.85
C THR A 441 7.19 -20.56 10.45
N PRO A 442 7.07 -21.80 10.96
CA PRO A 442 6.11 -22.79 10.43
C PRO A 442 4.67 -22.63 10.91
N GLU A 443 4.38 -21.76 11.88
CA GLU A 443 3.06 -21.59 12.44
C GLU A 443 2.09 -20.97 11.43
N ASN A 444 0.84 -21.43 11.41
CA ASN A 444 -0.15 -20.94 10.45
C ASN A 444 -0.59 -19.50 10.75
N GLY A 445 -0.08 -18.56 9.98
CA GLY A 445 -0.36 -17.13 10.10
C GLY A 445 0.47 -16.31 9.12
N HIS A 446 0.19 -15.02 9.10
CA HIS A 446 1.03 -14.04 8.43
C HIS A 446 2.16 -13.63 9.38
N HIS A 447 3.42 -13.84 8.98
CA HIS A 447 4.59 -13.58 9.79
C HIS A 447 5.23 -12.23 9.46
N GLU A 448 5.56 -11.50 10.51
CA GLU A 448 6.44 -10.34 10.49
C GLU A 448 7.67 -10.65 11.35
N PHE A 449 8.86 -10.36 10.85
CA PHE A 449 10.09 -10.69 11.58
C PHE A 449 11.15 -9.60 11.48
N SER A 450 12.01 -9.57 12.49
CA SER A 450 13.12 -8.62 12.59
C SER A 450 14.37 -9.32 13.10
N PHE A 451 15.45 -9.27 12.33
CA PHE A 451 16.74 -9.84 12.73
C PHE A 451 17.52 -8.90 13.66
N CYS A 452 18.24 -9.48 14.62
CA CYS A 452 19.26 -8.75 15.38
C CYS A 452 20.44 -8.33 14.47
N PRO A 453 21.26 -7.35 14.88
CA PRO A 453 22.41 -6.90 14.09
C PRO A 453 23.38 -8.03 13.68
N SER A 454 23.63 -8.99 14.56
CA SER A 454 24.54 -10.15 14.27
C SER A 454 23.87 -11.25 13.45
N LYS A 455 22.58 -11.14 13.12
CA LYS A 455 21.78 -12.15 12.41
C LYS A 455 21.68 -13.54 13.08
N LYS A 456 22.15 -13.69 14.33
CA LYS A 456 22.06 -14.95 15.09
C LYS A 456 20.65 -15.25 15.57
N TYR A 457 19.86 -14.21 15.83
CA TYR A 457 18.50 -14.28 16.36
C TYR A 457 17.55 -13.39 15.54
N PHE A 458 16.28 -13.72 15.60
CA PHE A 458 15.21 -12.83 15.09
C PHE A 458 13.97 -12.96 15.96
N VAL A 459 13.21 -11.88 16.02
CA VAL A 459 11.86 -11.88 16.58
C VAL A 459 10.90 -12.23 15.47
N ASP A 460 9.98 -13.12 15.74
CA ASP A 460 8.91 -13.55 14.85
C ASP A 460 7.56 -13.28 15.51
N THR A 461 6.69 -12.54 14.80
CA THR A 461 5.32 -12.26 15.20
C THR A 461 4.39 -12.77 14.12
N TRP A 462 3.44 -13.63 14.47
CA TRP A 462 2.45 -14.10 13.51
C TRP A 462 1.03 -13.92 14.02
N SER A 463 0.12 -13.69 13.09
CA SER A 463 -1.31 -13.56 13.35
C SER A 463 -2.12 -13.97 12.12
N SER A 464 -3.44 -14.09 12.27
CA SER A 464 -4.37 -14.24 11.15
C SER A 464 -5.57 -13.31 11.34
N VAL A 465 -6.45 -13.22 10.35
CA VAL A 465 -7.69 -12.43 10.47
C VAL A 465 -8.49 -12.81 11.74
N GLU A 466 -8.45 -14.07 12.12
CA GLU A 466 -9.26 -14.62 13.20
C GLU A 466 -8.50 -14.83 14.52
N ASN A 467 -7.16 -14.76 14.49
CA ASN A 467 -6.31 -15.04 15.65
C ASN A 467 -5.36 -13.87 15.95
N PRO A 468 -5.29 -13.44 17.21
CA PRO A 468 -4.39 -12.38 17.66
C PRO A 468 -2.94 -12.78 17.50
N ALA A 469 -2.05 -11.79 17.61
CA ALA A 469 -0.64 -12.00 17.41
C ALA A 469 0.02 -12.79 18.54
N VAL A 470 0.97 -13.65 18.13
CA VAL A 470 1.92 -14.34 19.02
C VAL A 470 3.31 -13.91 18.60
N THR A 471 4.14 -13.53 19.56
CA THR A 471 5.52 -13.07 19.33
C THR A 471 6.50 -13.94 20.10
N VAL A 472 7.51 -14.44 19.39
CA VAL A 472 8.59 -15.26 19.97
C VAL A 472 9.96 -14.77 19.50
N MET A 473 10.99 -15.17 20.25
CA MET A 473 12.38 -15.06 19.83
C MET A 473 12.82 -16.39 19.21
N ARG A 474 13.47 -16.34 18.03
CA ARG A 474 14.04 -17.51 17.36
C ARG A 474 15.53 -17.36 17.12
N ASN A 475 16.24 -18.48 17.07
CA ASN A 475 17.59 -18.52 16.55
C ASN A 475 17.60 -18.55 15.00
N LYS A 476 18.75 -18.40 14.37
CA LYS A 476 18.90 -18.43 12.90
C LYS A 476 18.47 -19.74 12.24
N GLU A 477 18.32 -20.81 13.02
CA GLU A 477 17.81 -22.09 12.56
C GLU A 477 16.28 -22.19 12.60
N GLY A 478 15.59 -21.19 13.18
CA GLY A 478 14.15 -21.12 13.31
C GLY A 478 13.60 -21.73 14.60
N ASP A 479 14.47 -22.24 15.49
CA ASP A 479 14.02 -22.80 16.76
C ASP A 479 13.63 -21.68 17.73
N VAL A 480 12.53 -21.85 18.44
CA VAL A 480 12.08 -20.91 19.47
C VAL A 480 13.03 -20.98 20.66
N VAL A 481 13.62 -19.85 21.01
CA VAL A 481 14.53 -19.72 22.17
C VAL A 481 13.91 -18.90 23.31
N GLY A 482 12.76 -18.29 23.09
CA GLY A 482 12.02 -17.58 24.13
C GLY A 482 10.64 -17.11 23.67
N ASP A 483 9.64 -17.25 24.55
CA ASP A 483 8.32 -16.66 24.37
C ASP A 483 8.37 -15.19 24.79
N LEU A 484 7.83 -14.28 23.95
CA LEU A 484 7.77 -12.87 24.25
C LEU A 484 6.37 -12.44 24.68
N GLU A 485 5.41 -12.39 23.73
CA GLU A 485 4.06 -11.95 24.02
C GLU A 485 3.03 -12.79 23.24
N LYS A 486 1.85 -12.93 23.86
CA LYS A 486 0.64 -13.45 23.23
C LYS A 486 -0.49 -12.47 23.49
N GLU A 487 -0.99 -11.84 22.43
CA GLU A 487 -2.07 -10.87 22.54
C GLU A 487 -3.31 -11.48 23.21
N ASP A 488 -3.92 -10.74 24.16
CA ASP A 488 -5.16 -11.10 24.82
C ASP A 488 -6.26 -10.10 24.43
N LEU A 489 -7.35 -10.63 23.88
CA LEU A 489 -8.49 -9.87 23.37
C LEU A 489 -9.64 -9.72 24.40
N SER A 490 -9.46 -10.10 25.68
CA SER A 490 -10.52 -10.07 26.68
C SER A 490 -11.17 -8.69 26.78
N LYS A 491 -10.38 -7.64 27.06
CA LYS A 491 -10.85 -6.26 27.12
C LYS A 491 -11.45 -5.75 25.81
N LEU A 492 -10.87 -6.14 24.68
CA LEU A 492 -11.40 -5.76 23.37
C LEU A 492 -12.79 -6.36 23.14
N ARG A 493 -13.00 -7.62 23.53
CA ARG A 493 -14.32 -8.29 23.45
C ARG A 493 -15.33 -7.68 24.40
N GLU A 494 -14.93 -7.31 25.61
CA GLU A 494 -15.77 -6.59 26.57
C GLU A 494 -16.30 -5.26 26.02
N SER A 495 -15.56 -4.60 25.11
CA SER A 495 -16.03 -3.40 24.42
C SER A 495 -17.10 -3.65 23.36
N GLY A 496 -17.50 -4.91 23.13
CA GLY A 496 -18.46 -5.32 22.11
C GLY A 496 -17.84 -5.64 20.75
N TRP A 497 -16.50 -5.54 20.61
CA TRP A 497 -15.81 -5.84 19.36
C TRP A 497 -16.03 -7.30 18.94
N GLN A 498 -16.28 -7.50 17.64
CA GLN A 498 -16.44 -8.82 17.02
C GLN A 498 -15.31 -9.05 15.99
N LYS A 499 -14.82 -10.28 15.94
CA LYS A 499 -13.80 -10.64 14.96
C LYS A 499 -14.39 -10.72 13.55
N PRO A 500 -13.68 -10.25 12.52
CA PRO A 500 -14.07 -10.50 11.14
C PRO A 500 -13.86 -11.98 10.77
N GLU A 501 -14.48 -12.41 9.66
CA GLU A 501 -14.41 -13.79 9.18
C GLU A 501 -13.53 -13.88 7.93
N LEU A 502 -12.66 -14.89 7.87
CA LEU A 502 -11.93 -15.24 6.67
C LEU A 502 -12.88 -15.85 5.63
N ILE A 503 -12.89 -15.31 4.42
CA ILE A 503 -13.64 -15.86 3.30
C ILE A 503 -12.72 -16.74 2.45
N LYS A 504 -13.23 -17.91 2.08
CA LYS A 504 -12.72 -18.74 0.98
C LYS A 504 -13.88 -19.09 0.06
N ALA A 505 -13.79 -18.70 -1.22
CA ALA A 505 -14.83 -18.94 -2.22
C ALA A 505 -14.18 -19.26 -3.57
N LYS A 506 -14.96 -19.78 -4.52
CA LYS A 506 -14.48 -20.01 -5.88
C LYS A 506 -14.57 -18.75 -6.73
N GLY A 507 -13.57 -18.53 -7.57
CA GLY A 507 -13.56 -17.47 -8.57
C GLY A 507 -14.53 -17.74 -9.72
N ARG A 508 -14.56 -16.82 -10.68
CA ARG A 508 -15.39 -16.87 -11.91
C ARG A 508 -15.23 -18.14 -12.73
N ASP A 509 -14.07 -18.78 -12.65
CA ASP A 509 -13.74 -20.02 -13.35
C ASP A 509 -14.28 -21.29 -12.65
N GLY A 510 -14.91 -21.15 -11.48
CA GLY A 510 -15.42 -22.23 -10.65
C GLY A 510 -14.34 -23.13 -10.02
N LYS A 511 -13.06 -22.82 -10.22
CA LYS A 511 -11.91 -23.66 -9.80
C LYS A 511 -10.97 -22.95 -8.83
N THR A 512 -10.59 -21.72 -9.12
CA THR A 512 -9.60 -20.95 -8.38
C THR A 512 -10.16 -20.53 -7.04
N ASP A 513 -9.45 -20.84 -5.94
CA ASP A 513 -9.81 -20.37 -4.62
C ASP A 513 -9.44 -18.89 -4.46
N LEU A 514 -10.42 -18.07 -4.11
CA LEU A 514 -10.28 -16.66 -3.75
C LEU A 514 -10.38 -16.50 -2.25
N TYR A 515 -9.65 -15.52 -1.73
CA TYR A 515 -9.61 -15.22 -0.29
C TYR A 515 -10.00 -13.77 -0.04
N GLY A 516 -10.72 -13.56 1.06
CA GLY A 516 -11.21 -12.25 1.44
C GLY A 516 -11.55 -12.18 2.93
N ILE A 517 -12.13 -11.06 3.34
CA ILE A 517 -12.56 -10.81 4.72
C ILE A 517 -14.00 -10.31 4.70
N LEU A 518 -14.83 -10.87 5.58
CA LEU A 518 -16.20 -10.48 5.81
C LEU A 518 -16.32 -9.79 7.17
N TYR A 519 -17.01 -8.66 7.20
CA TYR A 519 -17.31 -7.87 8.38
C TYR A 519 -18.81 -7.82 8.61
N LYS A 520 -19.24 -8.04 9.85
CA LYS A 520 -20.66 -7.99 10.29
C LYS A 520 -20.83 -6.94 11.39
N PRO A 521 -22.02 -6.40 11.61
CA PRO A 521 -22.29 -5.56 12.78
C PRO A 521 -21.94 -6.29 14.10
N THR A 522 -21.58 -5.56 15.13
CA THR A 522 -21.27 -6.14 16.45
C THR A 522 -22.53 -6.72 17.13
N ASP A 523 -23.70 -6.19 16.80
CA ASP A 523 -25.03 -6.66 17.21
C ASP A 523 -25.70 -7.56 16.14
N PHE A 524 -24.88 -8.32 15.41
CA PHE A 524 -25.35 -9.18 14.32
C PHE A 524 -26.42 -10.16 14.76
N ASP A 525 -27.52 -10.19 14.01
CA ASP A 525 -28.69 -11.05 14.24
C ASP A 525 -28.92 -11.90 12.97
N PRO A 526 -28.76 -13.24 13.02
CA PRO A 526 -28.89 -14.10 11.84
C PRO A 526 -30.33 -14.17 11.27
N ASP A 527 -31.32 -13.69 12.00
CA ASP A 527 -32.74 -13.66 11.56
C ASP A 527 -33.06 -12.38 10.75
N LYS A 528 -32.15 -11.40 10.72
CA LYS A 528 -32.27 -10.16 9.93
C LYS A 528 -31.63 -10.28 8.57
N LYS A 529 -32.07 -9.44 7.64
CA LYS A 529 -31.44 -9.25 6.32
C LYS A 529 -30.54 -8.03 6.32
N TYR A 530 -29.32 -8.18 5.77
CA TYR A 530 -28.33 -7.12 5.68
C TYR A 530 -27.95 -6.87 4.21
N PRO A 531 -28.03 -5.62 3.71
CA PRO A 531 -27.42 -5.28 2.44
C PRO A 531 -25.93 -5.58 2.45
N ILE A 532 -25.37 -6.03 1.32
CA ILE A 532 -23.96 -6.34 1.18
C ILE A 532 -23.21 -5.23 0.44
N ILE A 533 -22.06 -4.80 1.00
CA ILE A 533 -21.19 -3.79 0.39
C ILE A 533 -19.82 -4.38 0.10
N ASN A 534 -19.38 -4.28 -1.14
CA ASN A 534 -18.01 -4.62 -1.54
C ASN A 534 -17.08 -3.40 -1.34
N HIS A 535 -16.02 -3.58 -0.54
CA HIS A 535 -14.89 -2.66 -0.53
C HIS A 535 -13.86 -3.16 -1.53
N ILE A 536 -13.63 -2.40 -2.59
CA ILE A 536 -12.77 -2.82 -3.68
C ILE A 536 -11.52 -1.95 -3.84
N TYR A 537 -10.40 -2.60 -4.09
CA TYR A 537 -9.18 -2.05 -4.66
C TYR A 537 -8.53 -3.13 -5.55
N PRO A 538 -8.92 -3.25 -6.82
CA PRO A 538 -8.48 -4.36 -7.66
C PRO A 538 -7.13 -4.11 -8.31
N GLY A 539 -6.40 -3.10 -7.86
CA GLY A 539 -5.16 -2.66 -8.48
C GLY A 539 -4.17 -3.82 -8.67
N PRO A 540 -3.59 -3.96 -9.88
CA PRO A 540 -2.64 -5.03 -10.18
C PRO A 540 -1.35 -4.93 -9.36
N GLN A 541 -1.12 -3.81 -8.69
CA GLN A 541 0.00 -3.61 -7.78
C GLN A 541 -0.32 -3.96 -6.31
N SER A 542 -1.58 -4.21 -5.92
CA SER A 542 -1.93 -4.26 -4.49
C SER A 542 -3.00 -5.30 -4.12
N GLY A 543 -4.22 -5.21 -4.67
CA GLY A 543 -5.39 -5.98 -4.23
C GLY A 543 -6.19 -5.31 -3.10
N SER A 544 -7.42 -5.80 -2.86
CA SER A 544 -8.39 -5.26 -1.88
C SER A 544 -8.02 -5.58 -0.44
N VAL A 545 -7.41 -6.73 -0.20
CA VAL A 545 -6.90 -7.17 1.11
C VAL A 545 -5.39 -7.20 1.05
N ARG A 546 -4.75 -6.25 1.72
CA ARG A 546 -3.29 -6.10 1.75
C ARG A 546 -2.60 -7.00 2.77
N SER A 547 -3.28 -7.30 3.86
CA SER A 547 -2.81 -8.20 4.91
C SER A 547 -3.95 -9.07 5.41
N PHE A 548 -3.64 -10.32 5.69
CA PHE A 548 -4.52 -11.28 6.36
C PHE A 548 -4.10 -11.52 7.82
N GLY A 549 -3.34 -10.60 8.40
CA GLY A 549 -3.04 -10.55 9.82
C GLY A 549 -4.19 -9.96 10.65
N PHE A 550 -4.06 -10.07 11.98
CA PHE A 550 -5.01 -9.51 12.94
C PHE A 550 -5.03 -7.97 12.93
N SER A 551 -6.22 -7.40 13.07
CA SER A 551 -6.39 -5.96 13.31
C SER A 551 -7.63 -5.70 14.16
N ALA A 552 -7.48 -4.96 15.25
CA ALA A 552 -8.59 -4.51 16.09
C ALA A 552 -9.37 -3.34 15.45
N VAL A 553 -8.75 -2.59 14.55
CA VAL A 553 -9.30 -1.36 13.95
C VAL A 553 -9.60 -1.58 12.48
N SER A 554 -10.83 -1.26 12.04
CA SER A 554 -11.20 -1.39 10.63
C SER A 554 -12.31 -0.43 10.22
N SER A 555 -12.06 0.38 9.18
CA SER A 555 -13.11 1.21 8.56
C SER A 555 -14.21 0.37 7.87
N ARG A 556 -13.92 -0.88 7.52
CA ARG A 556 -14.91 -1.83 6.97
C ARG A 556 -15.83 -2.34 8.07
N GLN A 557 -15.28 -2.63 9.25
CA GLN A 557 -16.06 -2.97 10.44
C GLN A 557 -16.96 -1.80 10.86
N ALA A 558 -16.44 -0.58 10.82
CA ALA A 558 -17.21 0.63 11.12
C ALA A 558 -18.41 0.82 10.17
N LEU A 559 -18.22 0.58 8.87
CA LEU A 559 -19.34 0.63 7.91
C LEU A 559 -20.34 -0.49 8.17
N ALA A 560 -19.87 -1.70 8.50
CA ALA A 560 -20.75 -2.83 8.82
C ALA A 560 -21.63 -2.54 10.05
N GLU A 561 -21.10 -1.82 11.04
CA GLU A 561 -21.82 -1.45 12.28
C GLU A 561 -23.09 -0.64 12.03
N LEU A 562 -23.18 0.05 10.90
CA LEU A 562 -24.41 0.77 10.52
C LEU A 562 -25.54 -0.15 10.06
N GLY A 563 -25.33 -1.47 10.04
CA GLY A 563 -26.33 -2.48 9.64
C GLY A 563 -26.12 -3.02 8.23
N PHE A 564 -24.89 -3.11 7.80
CA PHE A 564 -24.46 -3.72 6.53
C PHE A 564 -23.60 -4.97 6.80
N VAL A 565 -23.40 -5.74 5.75
CA VAL A 565 -22.32 -6.71 5.66
C VAL A 565 -21.30 -6.16 4.68
N VAL A 566 -20.01 -6.10 5.08
CA VAL A 566 -18.96 -5.56 4.23
C VAL A 566 -17.98 -6.66 3.87
N VAL A 567 -17.67 -6.78 2.58
CA VAL A 567 -16.75 -7.79 2.05
C VAL A 567 -15.61 -7.13 1.28
N ALA A 568 -14.40 -7.68 1.44
CA ALA A 568 -13.24 -7.34 0.61
C ALA A 568 -12.57 -8.64 0.13
N VAL A 569 -12.34 -8.77 -1.18
CA VAL A 569 -11.80 -10.00 -1.79
C VAL A 569 -10.68 -9.67 -2.76
N ASN A 570 -9.62 -10.49 -2.75
CA ASN A 570 -8.59 -10.45 -3.79
C ASN A 570 -9.00 -11.36 -4.96
N GLY A 571 -9.48 -10.74 -6.03
CA GLY A 571 -9.88 -11.42 -7.27
C GLY A 571 -8.71 -11.71 -8.20
N MET A 572 -8.98 -12.46 -9.26
CA MET A 572 -8.01 -12.80 -10.32
C MET A 572 -7.58 -11.52 -11.06
N GLY A 573 -6.27 -11.31 -11.18
CA GLY A 573 -5.64 -10.09 -11.69
C GLY A 573 -4.92 -9.28 -10.61
N THR A 574 -5.12 -9.61 -9.30
CA THR A 574 -4.36 -9.01 -8.20
C THR A 574 -3.04 -9.76 -7.93
N PRO A 575 -2.04 -9.13 -7.31
CA PRO A 575 -0.72 -9.74 -7.11
C PRO A 575 -0.70 -10.78 -5.98
N GLY A 576 0.44 -11.45 -5.83
CA GLY A 576 0.72 -12.35 -4.71
C GLY A 576 0.39 -13.82 -4.97
N ARG A 577 -0.13 -14.15 -6.15
CA ARG A 577 -0.41 -15.52 -6.62
C ARG A 577 0.46 -15.87 -7.85
N SER A 578 0.05 -16.90 -8.60
CA SER A 578 0.71 -17.27 -9.86
C SER A 578 0.72 -16.13 -10.88
N LYS A 579 1.62 -16.20 -11.87
CA LYS A 579 1.68 -15.22 -12.96
C LYS A 579 0.36 -15.21 -13.76
N SER A 580 -0.17 -16.38 -14.08
CA SER A 580 -1.46 -16.52 -14.78
C SER A 580 -2.64 -15.93 -13.99
N PHE A 581 -2.64 -16.03 -12.66
CA PHE A 581 -3.62 -15.36 -11.81
C PHE A 581 -3.48 -13.83 -11.90
N HIS A 582 -2.25 -13.32 -11.85
CA HIS A 582 -1.97 -11.89 -11.90
C HIS A 582 -2.26 -11.29 -13.28
N ASP A 583 -2.03 -12.05 -14.36
CA ASP A 583 -2.23 -11.61 -15.74
C ASP A 583 -3.70 -11.65 -16.20
N THR A 584 -4.64 -12.12 -15.37
CA THR A 584 -6.02 -12.44 -15.77
C THR A 584 -6.69 -11.30 -16.55
N TYR A 585 -6.45 -10.04 -16.18
CA TYR A 585 -7.02 -8.90 -16.88
C TYR A 585 -5.97 -7.99 -17.55
N TYR A 586 -4.75 -8.48 -17.80
CA TYR A 586 -3.79 -7.74 -18.61
C TYR A 586 -4.38 -7.38 -19.98
N GLY A 587 -4.27 -6.11 -20.36
CA GLY A 587 -4.90 -5.62 -21.59
C GLY A 587 -6.41 -5.39 -21.50
N ASN A 588 -7.04 -5.64 -20.35
CA ASN A 588 -8.46 -5.41 -20.10
C ASN A 588 -8.70 -4.88 -18.68
N MET A 589 -8.17 -3.69 -18.40
CA MET A 589 -8.28 -3.08 -17.07
C MET A 589 -9.72 -2.85 -16.60
N GLY A 590 -10.70 -2.80 -17.53
CA GLY A 590 -12.12 -2.71 -17.20
C GLY A 590 -12.71 -3.97 -16.58
N ASP A 591 -12.00 -5.08 -16.53
CA ASP A 591 -12.40 -6.26 -15.74
C ASP A 591 -12.44 -5.94 -14.23
N ASN A 592 -11.44 -5.20 -13.72
CA ASN A 592 -11.39 -4.77 -12.31
C ASN A 592 -11.66 -5.89 -11.30
N THR A 593 -11.46 -7.15 -11.66
CA THR A 593 -11.88 -8.34 -10.88
C THR A 593 -13.38 -8.42 -10.59
N LEU A 594 -14.22 -7.60 -11.21
CA LEU A 594 -15.65 -7.51 -10.91
C LEU A 594 -16.41 -8.82 -11.09
N PRO A 595 -16.15 -9.64 -12.12
CA PRO A 595 -16.77 -10.96 -12.22
C PRO A 595 -16.49 -11.87 -11.02
N ASP A 596 -15.30 -11.79 -10.42
CA ASP A 596 -14.97 -12.52 -9.20
C ASP A 596 -15.69 -11.97 -7.98
N GLN A 597 -15.76 -10.63 -7.85
CA GLN A 597 -16.45 -9.97 -6.75
C GLN A 597 -17.93 -10.39 -6.73
N ILE A 598 -18.61 -10.32 -7.89
CA ILE A 598 -19.99 -10.72 -8.06
C ILE A 598 -20.19 -12.21 -7.73
N THR A 599 -19.28 -13.06 -8.24
CA THR A 599 -19.33 -14.52 -8.02
C THR A 599 -19.20 -14.84 -6.53
N VAL A 600 -18.26 -14.22 -5.82
CA VAL A 600 -18.07 -14.42 -4.38
C VAL A 600 -19.28 -13.90 -3.58
N MET A 601 -19.79 -12.71 -3.90
CA MET A 601 -20.96 -12.14 -3.21
C MET A 601 -22.19 -13.05 -3.36
N LYS A 602 -22.42 -13.61 -4.56
CA LYS A 602 -23.50 -14.58 -4.80
C LYS A 602 -23.31 -15.88 -4.01
N GLN A 603 -22.08 -16.43 -3.95
CA GLN A 603 -21.79 -17.64 -3.15
C GLN A 603 -22.01 -17.38 -1.66
N LEU A 604 -21.61 -16.21 -1.17
CA LEU A 604 -21.86 -15.82 0.23
C LEU A 604 -23.37 -15.72 0.53
N ALA A 605 -24.16 -15.14 -0.36
CA ALA A 605 -25.61 -15.03 -0.19
C ALA A 605 -26.31 -16.41 -0.23
N GLN A 606 -25.82 -17.34 -1.05
CA GLN A 606 -26.31 -18.72 -1.07
C GLN A 606 -26.01 -19.46 0.24
N LYS A 607 -24.84 -19.23 0.81
CA LYS A 607 -24.40 -19.85 2.07
C LYS A 607 -25.06 -19.20 3.29
N HIS A 608 -25.35 -17.90 3.21
CA HIS A 608 -25.80 -17.08 4.33
C HIS A 608 -27.11 -16.35 3.99
N PRO A 609 -28.28 -16.93 4.38
CA PRO A 609 -29.60 -16.37 4.04
C PRO A 609 -29.85 -14.94 4.56
N TRP A 610 -29.08 -14.50 5.54
CA TRP A 610 -29.14 -13.14 6.09
C TRP A 610 -28.49 -12.08 5.19
N ILE A 611 -27.83 -12.44 4.08
CA ILE A 611 -27.34 -11.48 3.06
C ILE A 611 -28.48 -11.13 2.09
N ASP A 612 -28.79 -9.84 1.98
CA ASP A 612 -29.70 -9.30 0.98
C ASP A 612 -28.89 -8.96 -0.28
N ILE A 613 -28.76 -9.93 -1.19
CA ILE A 613 -27.95 -9.79 -2.42
C ILE A 613 -28.58 -8.82 -3.42
N ASP A 614 -29.90 -8.58 -3.35
CA ASP A 614 -30.59 -7.62 -4.21
C ASP A 614 -30.27 -6.17 -3.82
N LYS A 615 -29.63 -5.97 -2.67
CA LYS A 615 -29.09 -4.70 -2.18
C LYS A 615 -27.57 -4.78 -2.13
N ALA A 616 -26.92 -4.90 -3.29
CA ALA A 616 -25.48 -4.89 -3.41
C ALA A 616 -24.95 -3.47 -3.64
N GLY A 617 -23.98 -3.05 -2.80
CA GLY A 617 -23.27 -1.80 -2.95
C GLY A 617 -21.76 -2.02 -3.15
N ILE A 618 -21.05 -0.97 -3.59
CA ILE A 618 -19.61 -1.00 -3.82
C ILE A 618 -18.96 0.35 -3.53
N TYR A 619 -17.75 0.33 -2.97
CA TYR A 619 -16.96 1.56 -2.83
C TYR A 619 -15.47 1.31 -2.87
N GLY A 620 -14.74 2.34 -3.27
CA GLY A 620 -13.29 2.35 -3.23
C GLY A 620 -12.68 3.72 -3.52
N HIS A 621 -11.37 3.81 -3.39
CA HIS A 621 -10.58 5.01 -3.63
C HIS A 621 -9.51 4.73 -4.69
N SER A 622 -9.15 5.73 -5.52
CA SER A 622 -8.13 5.58 -6.57
C SER A 622 -8.52 4.47 -7.56
N GLY A 623 -7.70 3.45 -7.80
CA GLY A 623 -8.09 2.27 -8.58
C GLY A 623 -9.37 1.59 -8.07
N GLY A 624 -9.67 1.68 -6.77
CA GLY A 624 -10.95 1.24 -6.21
C GLY A 624 -12.12 2.19 -6.55
N GLY A 625 -11.87 3.48 -6.69
CA GLY A 625 -12.84 4.45 -7.19
C GLY A 625 -13.19 4.20 -8.65
N TYR A 626 -12.17 3.94 -9.46
CA TYR A 626 -12.33 3.50 -10.85
C TYR A 626 -13.23 2.25 -10.94
N ALA A 627 -12.87 1.20 -10.19
CA ALA A 627 -13.62 -0.06 -10.18
C ALA A 627 -15.06 0.11 -9.65
N SER A 628 -15.28 1.02 -8.69
CA SER A 628 -16.62 1.24 -8.14
C SER A 628 -17.57 1.90 -9.15
N ALA A 629 -17.08 2.86 -9.92
CA ALA A 629 -17.86 3.47 -11.02
C ALA A 629 -18.03 2.47 -12.17
N ASP A 630 -16.97 1.74 -12.54
CA ASP A 630 -17.04 0.69 -13.55
C ASP A 630 -18.09 -0.39 -13.20
N ALA A 631 -18.16 -0.79 -11.93
CA ALA A 631 -19.10 -1.80 -11.44
C ALA A 631 -20.56 -1.43 -11.68
N ILE A 632 -20.96 -0.22 -11.31
CA ILE A 632 -22.36 0.20 -11.45
C ILE A 632 -22.74 0.50 -12.92
N LEU A 633 -21.75 0.90 -13.73
CA LEU A 633 -21.94 1.16 -15.17
C LEU A 633 -21.91 -0.14 -16.01
N ARG A 634 -21.13 -1.12 -15.62
CA ARG A 634 -20.97 -2.38 -16.35
C ARG A 634 -21.96 -3.47 -15.90
N TYR A 635 -22.35 -3.45 -14.62
CA TYR A 635 -23.26 -4.40 -13.99
C TYR A 635 -24.41 -3.70 -13.24
N PRO A 636 -25.22 -2.86 -13.94
CA PRO A 636 -26.31 -2.08 -13.32
C PRO A 636 -27.37 -2.97 -12.66
N ASP A 637 -27.64 -4.15 -13.23
CA ASP A 637 -28.56 -5.12 -12.66
C ASP A 637 -28.11 -5.68 -11.30
N PHE A 638 -26.80 -5.66 -11.00
CA PHE A 638 -26.26 -6.20 -9.77
C PHE A 638 -26.00 -5.11 -8.72
N PHE A 639 -25.19 -4.11 -9.04
CA PHE A 639 -24.84 -3.04 -8.10
C PHE A 639 -25.88 -1.93 -8.10
N LYS A 640 -26.45 -1.64 -6.93
CA LYS A 640 -27.50 -0.64 -6.75
C LYS A 640 -27.00 0.72 -6.28
N VAL A 641 -25.85 0.72 -5.54
CA VAL A 641 -25.22 1.94 -5.04
C VAL A 641 -23.69 1.83 -5.17
N ALA A 642 -23.08 2.85 -5.75
CA ALA A 642 -21.63 2.96 -5.83
C ALA A 642 -21.12 4.29 -5.26
N VAL A 643 -19.99 4.22 -4.52
CA VAL A 643 -19.25 5.42 -4.08
C VAL A 643 -17.84 5.35 -4.64
N SER A 644 -17.57 6.16 -5.65
CA SER A 644 -16.31 6.27 -6.36
C SER A 644 -15.50 7.47 -5.89
N GLN A 645 -14.29 7.23 -5.38
CA GLN A 645 -13.43 8.28 -4.84
C GLN A 645 -12.11 8.34 -5.63
N SER A 646 -11.79 9.50 -6.22
CA SER A 646 -10.54 9.80 -6.95
C SER A 646 -10.16 8.72 -7.98
N GLY A 647 -11.15 8.24 -8.76
CA GLY A 647 -10.97 7.15 -9.72
C GLY A 647 -10.25 7.60 -10.99
N ASN A 648 -9.34 6.76 -11.48
CA ASN A 648 -8.70 6.89 -12.79
C ASN A 648 -9.61 6.29 -13.89
N HIS A 649 -10.76 6.92 -14.12
CA HIS A 649 -11.87 6.40 -14.92
C HIS A 649 -11.53 6.14 -16.39
N ASP A 650 -10.46 6.72 -16.89
CA ASP A 650 -9.89 6.45 -18.20
C ASP A 650 -8.36 6.48 -18.12
N ASN A 651 -7.74 5.32 -18.25
CA ASN A 651 -6.29 5.22 -18.13
C ASN A 651 -5.52 5.85 -19.30
N ARG A 652 -6.19 6.34 -20.35
CA ARG A 652 -5.58 7.25 -21.34
C ARG A 652 -5.22 8.61 -20.75
N ASN A 653 -5.83 8.97 -19.60
CA ASN A 653 -5.60 10.21 -18.85
C ASN A 653 -4.82 9.96 -17.54
N TYR A 654 -4.19 8.79 -17.39
CA TYR A 654 -3.34 8.45 -16.27
C TYR A 654 -1.90 8.24 -16.71
N GLU A 655 -0.95 8.22 -15.77
CA GLU A 655 0.49 8.16 -16.11
C GLU A 655 0.85 6.97 -17.02
N ALA A 656 1.61 7.25 -18.09
CA ALA A 656 2.00 6.25 -19.07
C ALA A 656 2.71 5.03 -18.47
N PRO A 657 3.71 5.18 -17.54
CA PRO A 657 4.40 4.00 -16.99
C PRO A 657 3.50 3.03 -16.25
N TRP A 658 2.41 3.51 -15.62
CA TRP A 658 1.42 2.64 -14.98
C TRP A 658 0.46 2.04 -16.01
N GLY A 659 -0.12 2.88 -16.87
CA GLY A 659 -1.11 2.44 -17.87
C GLY A 659 -0.52 1.41 -18.84
N GLU A 660 0.65 1.71 -19.39
CA GLU A 660 1.32 0.85 -20.37
C GLU A 660 1.84 -0.46 -19.79
N LYS A 661 2.21 -0.49 -18.49
CA LYS A 661 2.58 -1.72 -17.78
C LYS A 661 1.41 -2.70 -17.68
N TRP A 662 0.22 -2.21 -17.28
CA TRP A 662 -0.88 -3.08 -16.90
C TRP A 662 -1.92 -3.30 -17.99
N HIS A 663 -2.03 -2.35 -18.94
CA HIS A 663 -2.94 -2.47 -20.08
C HIS A 663 -2.21 -2.74 -21.42
N GLY A 664 -0.88 -2.66 -21.40
CA GLY A 664 -0.05 -2.70 -22.62
C GLY A 664 -0.01 -1.36 -23.34
N MET A 665 0.80 -1.28 -24.39
CA MET A 665 0.96 -0.06 -25.18
C MET A 665 -0.36 0.36 -25.83
N LEU A 666 -0.63 1.67 -25.86
CA LEU A 666 -1.80 2.21 -26.56
C LEU A 666 -1.71 1.91 -28.06
N LYS A 667 -2.73 1.23 -28.59
CA LYS A 667 -2.92 0.96 -30.03
C LYS A 667 -4.16 1.69 -30.53
N ARG A 668 -4.06 2.36 -31.68
CA ARG A 668 -5.19 3.02 -32.33
C ARG A 668 -5.73 2.15 -33.45
N TYR A 669 -7.05 2.08 -33.58
CA TYR A 669 -7.77 1.36 -34.61
C TYR A 669 -8.60 2.38 -35.40
N GLY A 670 -8.00 3.00 -36.47
CA GLY A 670 -8.57 4.14 -37.13
C GLY A 670 -8.47 5.43 -36.29
N ASP A 671 -9.37 6.38 -36.55
CA ASP A 671 -9.31 7.71 -35.91
C ASP A 671 -9.95 7.74 -34.53
N ASP A 672 -10.95 6.91 -34.25
CA ASP A 672 -11.84 7.05 -33.10
C ASP A 672 -11.76 5.92 -32.06
N SER A 673 -11.00 4.84 -32.32
CA SER A 673 -10.99 3.66 -31.44
C SER A 673 -9.58 3.25 -30.99
N THR A 674 -9.50 2.73 -29.76
CA THR A 674 -8.25 2.26 -29.15
C THR A 674 -8.48 0.97 -28.35
N ASN A 675 -7.39 0.23 -28.07
CA ASN A 675 -7.46 -0.90 -27.14
C ASN A 675 -7.77 -0.50 -25.69
N TYR A 676 -7.81 0.81 -25.36
CA TYR A 676 -8.17 1.32 -24.04
C TYR A 676 -9.66 1.65 -23.88
N ASP A 677 -10.47 1.55 -24.94
CA ASP A 677 -11.89 1.99 -24.88
C ASP A 677 -12.71 1.11 -23.93
N SER A 678 -12.45 -0.20 -23.90
CA SER A 678 -13.18 -1.14 -23.02
C SER A 678 -13.02 -0.87 -21.52
N GLN A 679 -12.02 -0.07 -21.11
CA GLN A 679 -11.74 0.28 -19.74
C GLN A 679 -12.20 1.69 -19.34
N ALA A 680 -12.74 2.48 -20.28
CA ALA A 680 -13.09 3.87 -20.07
C ALA A 680 -14.53 4.01 -19.56
N ASN A 681 -14.70 4.38 -18.28
CA ASN A 681 -16.01 4.45 -17.62
C ASN A 681 -16.97 5.43 -18.30
N GLN A 682 -16.47 6.55 -18.83
CA GLN A 682 -17.32 7.55 -19.51
C GLN A 682 -18.01 6.97 -20.76
N LEU A 683 -17.45 5.94 -21.41
CA LEU A 683 -18.07 5.32 -22.57
C LEU A 683 -19.27 4.40 -22.21
N MET A 684 -19.53 4.20 -20.92
CA MET A 684 -20.63 3.39 -20.40
C MET A 684 -21.63 4.22 -19.59
N ALA A 685 -21.55 5.55 -19.64
CA ALA A 685 -22.36 6.45 -18.81
C ALA A 685 -23.88 6.24 -18.99
N GLU A 686 -24.33 5.89 -20.21
CA GLU A 686 -25.74 5.59 -20.53
C GLU A 686 -26.31 4.38 -19.76
N ASN A 687 -25.46 3.48 -19.25
CA ASN A 687 -25.89 2.28 -18.54
C ASN A 687 -26.23 2.53 -17.06
N LEU A 688 -26.02 3.75 -16.54
CA LEU A 688 -26.29 4.01 -15.13
C LEU A 688 -27.79 3.84 -14.80
N GLU A 689 -28.11 2.91 -13.89
CA GLU A 689 -29.48 2.68 -13.41
C GLU A 689 -29.62 2.90 -11.89
N GLY A 690 -28.53 2.70 -11.14
CA GLY A 690 -28.50 2.84 -9.67
C GLY A 690 -28.03 4.22 -9.21
N HIS A 691 -27.64 4.33 -7.94
CA HIS A 691 -27.16 5.56 -7.32
C HIS A 691 -25.64 5.63 -7.34
N LEU A 692 -25.06 6.63 -8.00
CA LEU A 692 -23.62 6.86 -8.11
C LEU A 692 -23.22 8.17 -7.42
N LEU A 693 -22.33 8.07 -6.43
CA LEU A 693 -21.61 9.20 -5.86
C LEU A 693 -20.18 9.24 -6.38
N LEU A 694 -19.84 10.27 -7.13
CA LEU A 694 -18.49 10.61 -7.55
C LEU A 694 -17.88 11.61 -6.57
N ALA A 695 -16.62 11.40 -6.17
CA ALA A 695 -15.90 12.33 -5.31
C ALA A 695 -14.44 12.47 -5.78
N HIS A 696 -13.92 13.72 -5.87
CA HIS A 696 -12.56 13.96 -6.34
C HIS A 696 -11.91 15.19 -5.70
N GLY A 697 -10.59 15.16 -5.49
CA GLY A 697 -9.79 16.32 -5.11
C GLY A 697 -9.45 17.16 -6.33
N MET A 698 -9.76 18.46 -6.35
CA MET A 698 -9.47 19.30 -7.51
C MET A 698 -7.98 19.57 -7.72
N MET A 699 -7.16 19.35 -6.68
CA MET A 699 -5.70 19.47 -6.73
C MET A 699 -5.02 18.10 -6.73
N ASP A 700 -5.69 17.06 -7.20
CA ASP A 700 -5.17 15.70 -7.30
C ASP A 700 -4.12 15.63 -8.42
N ASP A 701 -2.86 15.56 -8.01
CA ASP A 701 -1.70 15.48 -8.90
C ASP A 701 -1.25 14.04 -9.19
N ASN A 702 -1.86 13.06 -8.53
CA ASN A 702 -1.71 11.63 -8.83
C ASN A 702 -2.70 11.19 -9.91
N VAL A 703 -4.00 11.27 -9.61
CA VAL A 703 -5.08 11.00 -10.56
C VAL A 703 -5.75 12.33 -10.91
N PRO A 704 -5.47 12.92 -12.07
CA PRO A 704 -6.02 14.22 -12.42
C PRO A 704 -7.56 14.21 -12.42
N PRO A 705 -8.22 15.24 -11.85
CA PRO A 705 -9.69 15.29 -11.70
C PRO A 705 -10.43 15.28 -13.04
N TYR A 706 -9.76 15.56 -14.13
CA TYR A 706 -10.30 15.45 -15.49
C TYR A 706 -10.89 14.08 -15.78
N SER A 707 -10.31 13.01 -15.20
CA SER A 707 -10.80 11.65 -15.35
C SER A 707 -12.25 11.51 -14.85
N THR A 708 -12.57 12.10 -13.69
CA THR A 708 -13.94 12.15 -13.16
C THR A 708 -14.82 13.10 -13.96
N LEU A 709 -14.31 14.26 -14.37
CA LEU A 709 -15.10 15.25 -15.13
C LEU A 709 -15.54 14.73 -16.50
N LEU A 710 -14.77 13.83 -17.14
CA LEU A 710 -15.20 13.14 -18.36
C LEU A 710 -16.41 12.25 -18.11
N VAL A 711 -16.43 11.49 -17.02
CA VAL A 711 -17.59 10.66 -16.64
C VAL A 711 -18.79 11.56 -16.36
N VAL A 712 -18.63 12.66 -15.63
CA VAL A 712 -19.68 13.64 -15.36
C VAL A 712 -20.26 14.19 -16.66
N GLN A 713 -19.42 14.57 -17.62
CA GLN A 713 -19.85 15.10 -18.91
C GLN A 713 -20.75 14.10 -19.66
N GLU A 714 -20.35 12.84 -19.73
CA GLU A 714 -21.12 11.82 -20.45
C GLU A 714 -22.40 11.42 -19.70
N LEU A 715 -22.41 11.41 -18.36
CA LEU A 715 -23.62 11.23 -17.56
C LEU A 715 -24.65 12.36 -17.81
N ILE A 716 -24.19 13.61 -17.92
CA ILE A 716 -25.03 14.73 -18.26
C ILE A 716 -25.62 14.59 -19.68
N LYS A 717 -24.78 14.22 -20.66
CA LYS A 717 -25.25 13.97 -22.03
C LYS A 717 -26.27 12.84 -22.11
N ALA A 718 -26.08 11.79 -21.30
CA ALA A 718 -27.01 10.66 -21.20
C ALA A 718 -28.25 10.96 -20.33
N ASN A 719 -28.41 12.21 -19.82
CA ASN A 719 -29.47 12.62 -18.92
C ASN A 719 -29.65 11.70 -17.70
N LYS A 720 -28.54 11.32 -17.04
CA LYS A 720 -28.55 10.45 -15.86
C LYS A 720 -28.39 11.23 -14.57
N ASP A 721 -29.12 10.81 -13.53
CA ASP A 721 -29.00 11.37 -12.19
C ASP A 721 -27.79 10.76 -11.47
N PHE A 722 -26.94 11.61 -10.86
CA PHE A 722 -25.77 11.22 -10.07
C PHE A 722 -25.44 12.31 -9.04
N ASP A 723 -24.64 11.94 -8.03
CA ASP A 723 -24.13 12.87 -7.04
C ASP A 723 -22.63 13.13 -7.25
N LEU A 724 -22.19 14.38 -7.03
CA LEU A 724 -20.80 14.80 -7.18
C LEU A 724 -20.32 15.62 -5.99
N ILE A 725 -19.16 15.25 -5.43
CA ILE A 725 -18.45 16.04 -4.41
C ILE A 725 -17.05 16.36 -4.91
N MET A 726 -16.82 17.64 -5.24
CA MET A 726 -15.48 18.13 -5.52
C MET A 726 -14.86 18.74 -4.25
N PHE A 727 -13.61 18.38 -3.95
CA PHE A 727 -12.84 18.91 -2.83
C PHE A 727 -11.81 19.92 -3.34
N PRO A 728 -12.13 21.25 -3.30
CA PRO A 728 -11.34 22.25 -4.03
C PRO A 728 -9.86 22.32 -3.66
N GLY A 729 -9.53 22.19 -2.38
CA GLY A 729 -8.15 22.28 -1.89
C GLY A 729 -7.47 20.93 -1.60
N SER A 730 -8.07 19.81 -2.02
CA SER A 730 -7.55 18.47 -1.71
C SER A 730 -6.78 17.86 -2.89
N ARG A 731 -5.68 17.16 -2.57
CA ARG A 731 -4.95 16.28 -3.45
C ARG A 731 -5.57 14.87 -3.43
N HIS A 732 -4.84 13.85 -3.84
CA HIS A 732 -5.30 12.45 -3.96
C HIS A 732 -5.88 11.89 -2.65
N GLY A 733 -5.27 12.19 -1.49
CA GLY A 733 -5.85 11.95 -0.16
C GLY A 733 -6.65 13.17 0.28
N TYR A 734 -7.92 13.00 0.62
CA TYR A 734 -8.76 14.13 1.03
C TYR A 734 -8.30 14.75 2.35
N ARG A 735 -8.06 16.06 2.35
CA ARG A 735 -7.75 16.82 3.57
C ARG A 735 -8.84 16.67 4.64
N TYR A 736 -10.08 16.49 4.21
CA TYR A 736 -11.26 16.32 5.05
C TYR A 736 -11.80 14.89 4.97
N GLY A 737 -10.96 13.88 5.30
CA GLY A 737 -11.30 12.47 5.19
C GLY A 737 -12.54 12.07 6.01
N ASN A 738 -12.75 12.68 7.18
CA ASN A 738 -13.91 12.45 8.02
C ASN A 738 -15.22 12.90 7.31
N TYR A 739 -15.21 14.07 6.64
CA TYR A 739 -16.35 14.51 5.84
C TYR A 739 -16.69 13.50 4.75
N MET A 740 -15.69 13.01 4.01
CA MET A 740 -15.94 12.02 2.95
C MET A 740 -16.41 10.67 3.53
N THR A 741 -15.88 10.25 4.69
CA THR A 741 -16.36 9.04 5.38
C THR A 741 -17.83 9.15 5.76
N ARG A 742 -18.24 10.30 6.35
CA ARG A 742 -19.64 10.57 6.65
C ARG A 742 -20.50 10.52 5.38
N ARG A 743 -20.10 11.22 4.30
CA ARG A 743 -20.89 11.28 3.05
C ARG A 743 -21.03 9.88 2.41
N ARG A 744 -20.03 9.02 2.51
CA ARG A 744 -20.11 7.62 2.08
C ARG A 744 -21.10 6.83 2.95
N TRP A 745 -21.03 6.98 4.28
CA TRP A 745 -21.98 6.34 5.20
C TRP A 745 -23.43 6.80 4.93
N ASP A 746 -23.63 8.11 4.87
CA ASP A 746 -24.96 8.72 4.56
C ASP A 746 -25.50 8.19 3.23
N TYR A 747 -24.66 8.01 2.24
CA TYR A 747 -25.04 7.55 0.90
C TYR A 747 -25.55 6.11 0.93
N PHE A 748 -24.83 5.21 1.55
CA PHE A 748 -25.28 3.82 1.70
C PHE A 748 -26.50 3.69 2.61
N VAL A 749 -26.57 4.43 3.71
CA VAL A 749 -27.73 4.44 4.60
C VAL A 749 -28.98 4.90 3.84
N ARG A 750 -28.87 5.96 3.03
CA ARG A 750 -29.99 6.51 2.28
C ARG A 750 -30.41 5.62 1.11
N HIS A 751 -29.49 5.28 0.26
CA HIS A 751 -29.80 4.68 -1.04
C HIS A 751 -29.78 3.15 -1.06
N LEU A 752 -28.99 2.49 -0.19
CA LEU A 752 -28.91 1.03 -0.13
C LEU A 752 -29.81 0.46 0.95
N MET A 753 -29.83 1.07 2.14
CA MET A 753 -30.67 0.64 3.25
C MET A 753 -32.10 1.22 3.14
N GLY A 754 -32.29 2.36 2.50
CA GLY A 754 -33.55 3.09 2.46
C GLY A 754 -33.88 3.80 3.79
N ALA A 755 -32.86 4.15 4.58
CA ALA A 755 -32.99 4.78 5.89
C ALA A 755 -32.55 6.27 5.85
N ILE A 756 -32.91 7.01 6.90
CA ILE A 756 -32.53 8.42 7.04
C ILE A 756 -31.27 8.50 7.91
N PRO A 757 -30.13 8.99 7.41
CA PRO A 757 -28.94 9.21 8.22
C PRO A 757 -29.10 10.39 9.17
N PRO A 758 -28.30 10.47 10.28
CA PRO A 758 -28.27 11.66 11.13
C PRO A 758 -27.77 12.87 10.34
N LYS A 759 -28.42 14.01 10.57
CA LYS A 759 -28.03 15.25 9.88
C LYS A 759 -26.66 15.74 10.39
N GLU A 760 -25.73 16.00 9.45
CA GLU A 760 -24.46 16.68 9.71
C GLU A 760 -23.65 16.06 10.89
N TYR A 761 -23.62 14.72 10.99
CA TYR A 761 -22.85 14.05 12.03
C TYR A 761 -21.39 14.52 11.99
N ASP A 762 -20.86 14.94 13.15
CA ASP A 762 -19.48 15.39 13.30
C ASP A 762 -18.66 14.28 13.99
N PHE A 763 -17.59 13.85 13.34
CA PHE A 763 -16.65 12.88 13.93
C PHE A 763 -15.86 13.55 15.05
N GLY A 764 -15.91 12.97 16.25
CA GLY A 764 -15.23 13.46 17.44
C GLY A 764 -13.71 13.23 17.40
N GLY A 765 -13.00 14.05 16.67
CA GLY A 765 -11.54 13.94 16.59
C GLY A 765 -11.03 14.64 15.34
N ARG A 766 -10.84 15.93 15.40
CA ARG A 766 -10.20 16.76 14.38
C ARG A 766 -8.70 16.77 14.51
#